data_8e9c845987903440090d9255bc10d204
#
_entry.id   8e9c845987903440090d9255bc10d204
#
_cell.length_a   1.000
_cell.length_b   1.000
_cell.length_c   1.000
_cell.angle_alpha   90.00
_cell.angle_beta   90.00
_cell.angle_gamma   90.00
#
_symmetry.space_group_name_H-M   'P 1'
#
loop_
_entity.id
_entity.type
_entity.pdbx_description
1 polymer ?
#
loop_
_entity_poly.entity_id
_entity_poly.type
_entity_poly.pdbx_seq_one_letter_code
_entity_poly.pdbx_strand_id
1 'polypeptide(L)'
;DLGLPNYFFANIRKESLGHLLFSIATSIKIVDGRVVLYGRVAHVDFDLEETNTMQRVRIATAETRDSMESVLEDQISGHRREYYYSPESNYYTYIIRPETIKDFPPEDYTKSRFLFNLAGDYAVTPEPTRRRYEKFLTALDNSVIPLIQVFNLPETGESRLMFNSDFETPQLPILRKMMGDHGLTLLRGYWEPYLAKGEVQSSICTLYVQGELSRKQEATITEDLAAFLSFSINSINSYYVEGKLNFHEMLFAGNAIDFTHLFIFKESENITDRDILSSLTGKDQQDAFAKRLQSSNKSIYGATLIEDTAKKNIDLIKYLYVLFEKRFKPGLAARITDDELQVKWQEFEKIIANRFMDFSLGYDIFKFMFKIISCTLKTNFYKPEKRSYAFRFTNDILDPLVFNQFVYGIFYVNGHYSNGTHLRAADIARGGLRLIRVSKGNYETELDNAVLLNYALGPKAQRLKHKDICESGSKGVVVPYPLYAKYSQEALYDYTEGIMDLMLLDDSIIDYHGKQEMVFFGPDEGTAPLMDGVAGRARERGYNYWRTITTGKSIGIPHDTYGLLESGELFGLFDRDKQGVDLQIDGRSVLLTNEMEEIYDAIGGKISTSGMTTGCVMSSFRTLIQHYKAEEEQLNLMMTGGPDGDLGANEIQCYKGKICLIIDGGSVLYDPDGLDKKELMKIAFQRNSRPRRNSLAFDDARLGPNGFKVVLSAKNITLPDGSLIEDGAMFHRHFLSNRENRRFIEQANIQAFIPCGGFKDTINNSNIKDFLEVFQEIKFIVEGANVFFDDASRRYIANHTDIKQIKDSTANKGGVYSSSIAEVLSAFLLQDDYEETLLNDTATRWALIRDIMEGVDRYSRLETNMLLQLHDLQPEIPLFDFSEKSSEQIFALQDQLNERLEEILSDEGLVWSVMLSYIPPTLVQKQGRNTIMAILNSPELQNYRNAILGKKIASMAFYRFGLQWQDFLKKVSTDFSASLHQVFSG
;
A
#
# COMPACT_ATOMS: atom_id res chain seq x y z
N ASP A 1 -24.17 15.33 45.84
CA ASP A 1 -24.06 14.11 45.03
C ASP A 1 -23.24 14.42 43.73
N LEU A 2 -22.15 13.71 43.53
CA LEU A 2 -21.24 13.93 42.41
C LEU A 2 -21.32 12.84 41.32
N GLY A 3 -22.31 11.94 41.47
CA GLY A 3 -22.44 10.78 40.57
C GLY A 3 -21.38 9.69 40.81
N LEU A 4 -20.48 9.90 41.76
CA LEU A 4 -19.41 8.96 42.07
C LEU A 4 -19.95 7.67 42.70
N PRO A 5 -19.46 6.50 42.27
CA PRO A 5 -19.92 5.23 42.83
C PRO A 5 -19.39 4.98 44.25
N ASN A 6 -20.10 4.15 45.03
CA ASN A 6 -19.71 3.83 46.41
C ASN A 6 -18.29 3.28 46.54
N TYR A 7 -17.80 2.53 45.54
CA TYR A 7 -16.43 1.99 45.59
C TYR A 7 -15.37 3.09 45.55
N PHE A 8 -15.63 4.25 44.94
CA PHE A 8 -14.71 5.38 44.95
C PHE A 8 -14.47 5.83 46.37
N PHE A 9 -15.55 6.00 47.18
CA PHE A 9 -15.47 6.42 48.58
C PHE A 9 -14.87 5.35 49.48
N ALA A 10 -15.07 4.07 49.14
CA ALA A 10 -14.51 2.97 49.92
C ALA A 10 -13.00 2.83 49.78
N ASN A 11 -12.45 3.26 48.65
CA ASN A 11 -11.02 3.10 48.31
C ASN A 11 -10.17 4.38 48.49
N ILE A 12 -10.81 5.53 48.74
CA ILE A 12 -10.11 6.78 48.98
C ILE A 12 -9.69 6.91 50.46
N ARG A 13 -8.49 7.43 50.69
CA ARG A 13 -8.03 7.70 52.07
C ARG A 13 -8.88 8.79 52.72
N LYS A 14 -9.08 8.73 54.03
CA LYS A 14 -9.89 9.71 54.78
C LYS A 14 -9.35 11.13 54.65
N GLU A 15 -8.04 11.29 54.69
CA GLU A 15 -7.37 12.60 54.47
C GLU A 15 -7.63 13.14 53.08
N SER A 16 -7.49 12.31 52.06
CA SER A 16 -7.75 12.67 50.65
C SER A 16 -9.22 13.00 50.40
N LEU A 17 -10.14 12.25 51.01
CA LEU A 17 -11.57 12.55 50.98
C LEU A 17 -11.87 13.90 51.67
N GLY A 18 -11.25 14.16 52.82
CA GLY A 18 -11.38 15.42 53.55
C GLY A 18 -10.90 16.60 52.68
N HIS A 19 -9.76 16.49 52.02
CA HIS A 19 -9.26 17.52 51.11
C HIS A 19 -10.18 17.70 49.89
N LEU A 20 -10.67 16.62 49.29
CA LEU A 20 -11.63 16.70 48.17
C LEU A 20 -12.91 17.44 48.60
N LEU A 21 -13.48 17.10 49.73
CA LEU A 21 -14.68 17.77 50.28
C LEU A 21 -14.44 19.24 50.60
N PHE A 22 -13.26 19.57 51.13
CA PHE A 22 -12.87 20.94 51.39
C PHE A 22 -12.70 21.75 50.12
N SER A 23 -12.04 21.18 49.09
CA SER A 23 -11.86 21.81 47.77
C SER A 23 -13.21 22.05 47.10
N ILE A 24 -14.11 21.12 47.15
CA ILE A 24 -15.48 21.27 46.65
C ILE A 24 -16.21 22.37 47.41
N ALA A 25 -16.18 22.34 48.74
CA ALA A 25 -16.87 23.32 49.60
C ALA A 25 -16.33 24.77 49.36
N THR A 26 -15.05 24.92 49.13
CA THR A 26 -14.44 26.24 48.87
C THR A 26 -14.70 26.74 47.44
N SER A 27 -14.99 25.86 46.50
CA SER A 27 -15.21 26.17 45.07
C SER A 27 -16.69 26.36 44.73
N ILE A 28 -17.60 26.07 45.67
CA ILE A 28 -19.05 26.11 45.47
C ILE A 28 -19.64 27.29 46.23
N LYS A 29 -20.49 28.08 45.54
CA LYS A 29 -21.39 29.04 46.18
C LYS A 29 -22.86 28.65 45.99
N ILE A 30 -23.69 29.00 46.97
CA ILE A 30 -25.14 28.91 46.85
C ILE A 30 -25.63 30.30 46.40
N VAL A 31 -26.18 30.38 45.20
CA VAL A 31 -26.79 31.59 44.64
C VAL A 31 -28.26 31.26 44.30
N ASP A 32 -29.18 31.98 44.90
CA ASP A 32 -30.65 31.81 44.73
C ASP A 32 -31.13 30.35 44.93
N GLY A 33 -30.53 29.67 45.93
CA GLY A 33 -30.85 28.28 46.25
C GLY A 33 -30.25 27.24 45.30
N ARG A 34 -29.41 27.66 44.34
CA ARG A 34 -28.67 26.77 43.43
C ARG A 34 -27.21 26.74 43.80
N VAL A 35 -26.63 25.59 43.65
CA VAL A 35 -25.19 25.39 43.82
C VAL A 35 -24.46 25.80 42.54
N VAL A 36 -23.53 26.74 42.62
CA VAL A 36 -22.80 27.27 41.48
C VAL A 36 -21.32 27.19 41.78
N LEU A 37 -20.51 26.69 40.84
CA LEU A 37 -19.05 26.69 40.90
C LEU A 37 -18.52 28.11 40.71
N TYR A 38 -17.51 28.51 41.50
CA TYR A 38 -17.01 29.88 41.53
C TYR A 38 -15.70 30.01 40.73
N GLY A 39 -15.69 30.89 39.68
CA GLY A 39 -14.50 31.26 38.98
C GLY A 39 -14.65 31.27 37.42
N ARG A 40 -13.69 31.92 36.74
CA ARG A 40 -13.69 32.05 35.27
C ARG A 40 -13.49 30.73 34.52
N VAL A 41 -12.94 29.71 35.18
CA VAL A 41 -12.89 28.32 34.74
C VAL A 41 -13.48 27.54 35.91
N ALA A 42 -14.74 27.19 35.81
CA ALA A 42 -15.48 26.55 36.88
C ALA A 42 -15.11 25.06 36.96
N HIS A 43 -13.93 24.77 37.43
CA HIS A 43 -13.48 23.43 37.73
C HIS A 43 -12.86 23.39 39.11
N VAL A 44 -13.08 22.31 39.83
CA VAL A 44 -12.35 21.97 41.03
C VAL A 44 -11.12 21.16 40.58
N ASP A 45 -9.97 21.74 40.74
CA ASP A 45 -8.69 21.10 40.49
C ASP A 45 -8.23 20.46 41.80
N PHE A 46 -8.11 19.15 41.80
CA PHE A 46 -7.71 18.42 42.96
C PHE A 46 -6.76 17.28 42.59
N ASP A 47 -5.57 17.34 43.15
CA ASP A 47 -4.54 16.29 42.97
C ASP A 47 -4.59 15.36 44.21
N LEU A 48 -5.03 14.12 43.98
CA LEU A 48 -5.05 13.05 44.97
C LEU A 48 -3.75 12.25 44.86
N GLU A 49 -2.90 12.28 45.89
CA GLU A 49 -1.74 11.43 45.96
C GLU A 49 -2.12 10.13 46.68
N GLU A 50 -2.40 9.07 45.94
CA GLU A 50 -2.63 7.72 46.46
C GLU A 50 -1.54 6.77 45.94
N THR A 51 -0.85 6.11 46.87
CA THR A 51 0.09 5.00 46.58
C THR A 51 0.96 5.20 45.33
N ASN A 52 1.66 6.37 45.24
CA ASN A 52 2.53 6.78 44.13
C ASN A 52 1.83 7.13 42.78
N THR A 53 0.53 7.31 42.75
CA THR A 53 -0.20 7.79 41.56
C THR A 53 -0.94 9.09 41.89
N MET A 54 -0.69 10.13 41.12
CA MET A 54 -1.44 11.37 41.19
C MET A 54 -2.75 11.23 40.43
N GLN A 55 -3.90 11.41 41.08
CA GLN A 55 -5.21 11.45 40.45
C GLN A 55 -5.67 12.90 40.35
N ARG A 56 -6.18 13.32 39.21
CA ARG A 56 -6.76 14.63 38.99
C ARG A 56 -8.27 14.51 38.94
N VAL A 57 -8.97 15.21 39.82
CA VAL A 57 -10.44 15.28 39.82
C VAL A 57 -10.85 16.65 39.28
N ARG A 58 -11.76 16.66 38.31
CA ARG A 58 -12.35 17.85 37.71
C ARG A 58 -13.86 17.76 37.85
N ILE A 59 -14.52 18.84 38.28
CA ILE A 59 -15.98 18.90 38.43
C ILE A 59 -16.48 20.11 37.64
N ALA A 60 -17.44 19.91 36.76
CA ALA A 60 -18.06 20.94 35.95
C ALA A 60 -19.58 20.95 36.10
N THR A 61 -20.19 22.09 35.83
CA THR A 61 -21.65 22.23 35.64
C THR A 61 -22.00 22.05 34.15
N ALA A 62 -23.29 21.96 33.83
CA ALA A 62 -23.73 21.93 32.43
C ALA A 62 -23.25 23.13 31.61
N GLU A 63 -23.06 24.30 32.21
CA GLU A 63 -22.63 25.53 31.56
C GLU A 63 -21.11 25.54 31.26
N THR A 64 -20.31 24.84 32.08
CA THR A 64 -18.84 24.84 32.01
C THR A 64 -18.26 23.53 31.43
N ARG A 65 -19.14 22.55 31.21
CA ARG A 65 -18.79 21.22 30.75
C ARG A 65 -17.97 21.24 29.46
N ASP A 66 -18.44 21.93 28.44
CA ASP A 66 -17.82 21.91 27.10
C ASP A 66 -16.43 22.58 27.13
N SER A 67 -16.26 23.66 27.88
CA SER A 67 -14.94 24.27 28.13
C SER A 67 -14.01 23.32 28.87
N MET A 68 -14.52 22.59 29.87
CA MET A 68 -13.71 21.61 30.60
C MET A 68 -13.27 20.46 29.72
N GLU A 69 -14.19 19.90 28.96
CA GLU A 69 -13.88 18.78 28.07
C GLU A 69 -12.86 19.16 27.01
N SER A 70 -12.96 20.34 26.44
CA SER A 70 -11.96 20.86 25.50
C SER A 70 -10.55 20.94 26.10
N VAL A 71 -10.44 21.45 27.35
CA VAL A 71 -9.14 21.50 28.06
C VAL A 71 -8.62 20.08 28.35
N LEU A 72 -9.51 19.15 28.70
CA LEU A 72 -9.14 17.77 29.00
C LEU A 72 -8.67 17.04 27.72
N GLU A 73 -9.29 17.27 26.57
CA GLU A 73 -8.90 16.70 25.29
C GLU A 73 -7.48 17.12 24.87
N ASP A 74 -7.12 18.40 25.06
CA ASP A 74 -5.82 18.92 24.66
C ASP A 74 -4.66 18.46 25.56
N GLN A 75 -4.92 18.14 26.81
CA GLN A 75 -3.85 17.97 27.82
C GLN A 75 -3.62 16.53 28.30
N ILE A 76 -4.48 15.56 27.94
CA ILE A 76 -4.56 14.29 28.66
C ILE A 76 -4.48 13.06 27.74
N SER A 77 -3.85 13.18 26.59
CA SER A 77 -3.50 12.03 25.76
C SER A 77 -2.75 10.99 26.60
N GLY A 78 -3.19 9.71 26.53
CA GLY A 78 -2.49 8.60 27.20
C GLY A 78 -2.83 8.38 28.67
N HIS A 79 -3.81 9.04 29.24
CA HIS A 79 -4.20 8.87 30.64
C HIS A 79 -5.46 8.00 30.76
N ARG A 80 -5.52 7.19 31.83
CA ARG A 80 -6.77 6.54 32.24
C ARG A 80 -7.79 7.60 32.65
N ARG A 81 -9.05 7.47 32.16
CA ARG A 81 -10.09 8.48 32.38
C ARG A 81 -11.39 7.84 32.83
N GLU A 82 -12.05 8.51 33.76
CA GLU A 82 -13.38 8.16 34.25
C GLU A 82 -14.28 9.39 34.15
N TYR A 83 -15.50 9.17 33.70
CA TYR A 83 -16.53 10.19 33.59
C TYR A 83 -17.74 9.76 34.40
N TYR A 84 -18.33 10.70 35.14
CA TYR A 84 -19.53 10.51 35.95
C TYR A 84 -20.47 11.69 35.76
N TYR A 85 -21.74 11.40 35.59
CA TYR A 85 -22.81 12.40 35.57
C TYR A 85 -23.82 12.13 36.66
N SER A 86 -24.15 13.15 37.44
CA SER A 86 -25.22 13.11 38.41
C SER A 86 -26.49 13.84 37.89
N PRO A 87 -27.52 13.13 37.49
CA PRO A 87 -28.76 13.76 37.03
C PRO A 87 -29.45 14.62 38.08
N GLU A 88 -29.32 14.25 39.35
CA GLU A 88 -29.95 14.96 40.49
C GLU A 88 -29.32 16.33 40.72
N SER A 89 -28.01 16.40 40.65
CA SER A 89 -27.23 17.61 40.94
C SER A 89 -26.79 18.37 39.68
N ASN A 90 -26.91 17.73 38.49
CA ASN A 90 -26.48 18.25 37.22
C ASN A 90 -24.97 18.59 37.18
N TYR A 91 -24.15 17.78 37.84
CA TYR A 91 -22.68 17.86 37.82
C TYR A 91 -22.05 16.79 36.97
N TYR A 92 -20.94 17.15 36.33
CA TYR A 92 -20.08 16.30 35.56
C TYR A 92 -18.75 16.18 36.28
N THR A 93 -18.36 14.97 36.65
CA THR A 93 -17.12 14.70 37.37
C THR A 93 -16.20 13.87 36.49
N TYR A 94 -14.95 14.30 36.36
CA TYR A 94 -13.89 13.65 35.58
C TYR A 94 -12.77 13.25 36.53
N ILE A 95 -12.33 12.00 36.44
CA ILE A 95 -11.17 11.50 37.17
C ILE A 95 -10.12 11.07 36.15
N ILE A 96 -8.92 11.63 36.28
CA ILE A 96 -7.81 11.41 35.38
C ILE A 96 -6.66 10.84 36.18
N ARG A 97 -6.17 9.69 35.77
CA ARG A 97 -5.04 9.00 36.37
C ARG A 97 -3.89 8.98 35.43
N PRO A 98 -2.68 9.44 35.85
CA PRO A 98 -1.49 9.31 35.01
C PRO A 98 -1.18 7.83 34.79
N GLU A 99 -0.84 7.47 33.57
CA GLU A 99 -0.37 6.14 33.24
C GLU A 99 1.10 5.98 33.59
N THR A 100 1.37 5.02 34.43
CA THR A 100 2.71 4.42 34.50
C THR A 100 2.61 3.03 33.90
N ILE A 101 2.93 2.90 32.62
CA ILE A 101 3.25 1.59 32.05
C ILE A 101 4.57 1.20 32.68
N LYS A 102 4.55 0.25 33.58
CA LYS A 102 5.79 -0.33 34.11
C LYS A 102 6.33 -1.28 33.04
N ASP A 103 7.65 -1.29 32.86
CA ASP A 103 8.34 -2.31 32.08
C ASP A 103 8.14 -3.68 32.73
N PHE A 104 7.15 -4.41 32.26
CA PHE A 104 6.95 -5.80 32.70
C PHE A 104 7.79 -6.73 31.83
N PRO A 105 8.29 -7.83 32.34
CA PRO A 105 8.96 -8.86 31.56
C PRO A 105 8.03 -9.40 30.47
N PRO A 106 8.53 -9.68 29.25
CA PRO A 106 7.74 -10.21 28.15
C PRO A 106 6.91 -11.45 28.50
N GLU A 107 7.34 -12.23 29.48
CA GLU A 107 6.66 -13.44 29.95
C GLU A 107 5.31 -13.15 30.64
N ASP A 108 5.14 -11.94 31.16
CA ASP A 108 3.89 -11.51 31.81
C ASP A 108 2.85 -10.99 30.82
N TYR A 109 3.27 -10.64 29.58
CA TYR A 109 2.38 -10.19 28.51
C TYR A 109 1.31 -11.23 28.12
N THR A 110 1.61 -12.51 28.27
CA THR A 110 0.69 -13.59 27.92
C THR A 110 -0.40 -13.80 28.97
N LYS A 111 -0.23 -13.28 30.19
CA LYS A 111 -1.10 -13.55 31.32
C LYS A 111 -2.16 -12.48 31.57
N SER A 112 -1.91 -11.22 31.20
CA SER A 112 -2.94 -10.19 31.35
C SER A 112 -2.56 -8.84 30.72
N ARG A 113 -2.71 -8.72 29.38
CA ARG A 113 -2.42 -7.49 28.63
C ARG A 113 -3.17 -6.27 29.16
N PHE A 114 -4.39 -6.46 29.62
CA PHE A 114 -5.22 -5.39 30.17
C PHE A 114 -4.64 -4.81 31.47
N LEU A 115 -4.14 -5.66 32.34
CA LEU A 115 -3.74 -5.31 33.69
C LEU A 115 -2.37 -4.71 33.80
N PHE A 116 -1.65 -4.76 32.74
CA PHE A 116 -0.40 -4.11 32.55
C PHE A 116 -0.46 -2.63 32.82
N ASN A 117 -1.59 -2.02 32.42
CA ASN A 117 -1.82 -0.60 32.48
C ASN A 117 -2.44 -0.17 33.82
N LEU A 118 -2.85 -1.12 34.65
CA LEU A 118 -3.37 -0.88 35.97
C LEU A 118 -2.29 -1.08 37.03
N ALA A 119 -1.11 -0.54 36.81
CA ALA A 119 0.02 -0.64 37.74
C ALA A 119 -0.39 -0.33 39.15
N GLY A 120 -0.48 -1.36 39.98
CA GLY A 120 -0.87 -1.31 41.38
C GLY A 120 -2.38 -1.55 41.67
N ASP A 121 -3.28 -1.32 40.72
CA ASP A 121 -4.71 -1.46 40.93
C ASP A 121 -5.25 -2.86 40.59
N TYR A 122 -4.45 -3.73 39.96
CA TYR A 122 -4.91 -5.06 39.58
C TYR A 122 -5.36 -5.92 40.76
N ALA A 123 -4.60 -5.89 41.83
CA ALA A 123 -4.94 -6.67 43.04
C ALA A 123 -6.24 -6.22 43.69
N VAL A 124 -6.63 -4.95 43.53
CA VAL A 124 -7.85 -4.37 44.09
C VAL A 124 -9.03 -4.35 43.13
N THR A 125 -8.80 -4.59 41.83
CA THR A 125 -9.88 -4.69 40.87
C THR A 125 -10.70 -5.97 41.10
N PRO A 126 -12.02 -5.88 41.26
CA PRO A 126 -12.86 -7.05 41.51
C PRO A 126 -12.73 -8.11 40.40
N GLU A 127 -12.66 -9.38 40.80
CA GLU A 127 -12.51 -10.51 39.88
C GLU A 127 -13.55 -10.52 38.72
N PRO A 128 -14.83 -10.23 38.93
CA PRO A 128 -15.81 -10.16 37.84
C PRO A 128 -15.46 -9.10 36.79
N THR A 129 -14.90 -7.98 37.22
CA THR A 129 -14.45 -6.90 36.34
C THR A 129 -13.23 -7.36 35.49
N ARG A 130 -12.24 -7.98 36.13
CA ARG A 130 -11.06 -8.54 35.46
C ARG A 130 -11.47 -9.54 34.38
N ARG A 131 -12.29 -10.53 34.70
CA ARG A 131 -12.80 -11.54 33.75
C ARG A 131 -13.57 -10.92 32.59
N ARG A 132 -14.32 -9.85 32.83
CA ARG A 132 -15.05 -9.15 31.76
C ARG A 132 -14.11 -8.52 30.74
N TYR A 133 -13.09 -7.82 31.21
CA TYR A 133 -12.10 -7.22 30.33
C TYR A 133 -11.25 -8.26 29.58
N GLU A 134 -10.86 -9.34 30.25
CA GLU A 134 -10.12 -10.45 29.61
C GLU A 134 -10.94 -11.10 28.49
N LYS A 135 -12.24 -11.35 28.74
CA LYS A 135 -13.15 -11.86 27.70
C LYS A 135 -13.28 -10.89 26.52
N PHE A 136 -13.39 -9.59 26.83
CA PHE A 136 -13.48 -8.58 25.78
C PHE A 136 -12.20 -8.54 24.93
N LEU A 137 -11.02 -8.54 25.56
CA LEU A 137 -9.74 -8.57 24.84
C LEU A 137 -9.58 -9.82 23.99
N THR A 138 -10.01 -10.99 24.50
CA THR A 138 -9.97 -12.24 23.73
C THR A 138 -10.89 -12.16 22.49
N ALA A 139 -12.06 -11.56 22.62
CA ALA A 139 -12.96 -11.34 21.50
C ALA A 139 -12.39 -10.31 20.50
N LEU A 140 -11.79 -9.25 21.01
CA LEU A 140 -11.16 -8.19 20.21
C LEU A 140 -10.01 -8.72 19.37
N ASP A 141 -9.18 -9.62 19.91
CA ASP A 141 -8.06 -10.23 19.19
C ASP A 141 -8.49 -11.03 17.94
N ASN A 142 -9.73 -11.48 17.93
CA ASN A 142 -10.34 -12.23 16.84
C ASN A 142 -11.27 -11.37 15.96
N SER A 143 -11.39 -10.08 16.25
CA SER A 143 -12.23 -9.16 15.49
C SER A 143 -11.38 -8.19 14.68
N VAL A 144 -11.74 -8.00 13.41
CA VAL A 144 -11.12 -6.99 12.53
C VAL A 144 -12.02 -5.77 12.37
N ILE A 145 -13.33 -5.96 12.50
CA ILE A 145 -14.30 -4.86 12.56
C ILE A 145 -14.44 -4.33 14.01
N PRO A 146 -14.92 -3.10 14.21
CA PRO A 146 -15.17 -2.58 15.55
C PRO A 146 -16.02 -3.54 16.40
N LEU A 147 -15.48 -3.97 17.54
CA LEU A 147 -16.18 -4.85 18.46
C LEU A 147 -16.99 -4.02 19.44
N ILE A 148 -18.31 -4.21 19.46
CA ILE A 148 -19.22 -3.54 20.38
C ILE A 148 -20.02 -4.61 21.12
N GLN A 149 -20.01 -4.53 22.45
CA GLN A 149 -20.77 -5.43 23.30
C GLN A 149 -21.74 -4.62 24.17
N VAL A 150 -23.00 -5.01 24.18
CA VAL A 150 -24.06 -4.37 24.92
C VAL A 150 -24.63 -5.35 25.96
N PHE A 151 -24.82 -4.88 27.17
CA PHE A 151 -25.36 -5.67 28.29
C PHE A 151 -26.35 -4.87 29.10
N ASN A 152 -27.58 -5.33 29.20
CA ASN A 152 -28.54 -4.79 30.16
C ASN A 152 -28.20 -5.26 31.56
N LEU A 153 -28.33 -4.36 32.55
CA LEU A 153 -28.04 -4.58 33.97
C LEU A 153 -29.30 -4.29 34.81
N PRO A 154 -30.24 -5.25 34.87
CA PRO A 154 -31.52 -5.03 35.55
C PRO A 154 -31.36 -4.65 37.03
N GLU A 155 -30.31 -5.13 37.69
CA GLU A 155 -30.03 -4.86 39.12
C GLU A 155 -29.77 -3.38 39.40
N THR A 156 -29.24 -2.63 38.45
CA THR A 156 -28.92 -1.21 38.56
C THR A 156 -29.85 -0.33 37.73
N GLY A 157 -30.65 -0.91 36.86
CA GLY A 157 -31.47 -0.18 35.89
C GLY A 157 -30.63 0.55 34.84
N GLU A 158 -29.47 0.00 34.47
CA GLU A 158 -28.53 0.57 33.52
C GLU A 158 -28.27 -0.40 32.37
N SER A 159 -27.77 0.12 31.29
CA SER A 159 -27.15 -0.69 30.21
C SER A 159 -25.70 -0.29 30.03
N ARG A 160 -24.84 -1.28 29.74
CA ARG A 160 -23.40 -1.13 29.56
C ARG A 160 -23.02 -1.43 28.14
N LEU A 161 -22.30 -0.48 27.54
CA LEU A 161 -21.70 -0.62 26.20
C LEU A 161 -20.19 -0.67 26.33
N MET A 162 -19.55 -1.67 25.69
CA MET A 162 -18.10 -1.82 25.69
C MET A 162 -17.62 -1.86 24.25
N PHE A 163 -16.59 -1.12 23.94
CA PHE A 163 -15.95 -1.11 22.64
C PHE A 163 -14.46 -0.71 22.71
N ASN A 164 -13.70 -1.04 21.69
CA ASN A 164 -12.33 -0.57 21.56
C ASN A 164 -12.32 0.84 20.98
N SER A 165 -11.52 1.72 21.55
CA SER A 165 -11.35 3.09 21.08
C SER A 165 -9.87 3.45 21.04
N ASP A 166 -9.34 3.58 19.83
CA ASP A 166 -7.95 3.97 19.59
C ASP A 166 -7.80 5.49 19.39
N PHE A 167 -8.82 6.25 19.70
CA PHE A 167 -8.74 7.70 19.72
C PHE A 167 -7.79 8.18 20.83
N GLU A 168 -6.82 9.01 20.50
CA GLU A 168 -5.94 9.63 21.49
C GLU A 168 -6.74 10.47 22.50
N THR A 169 -7.83 11.05 22.04
CA THR A 169 -8.74 11.83 22.86
C THR A 169 -10.10 11.16 22.93
N PRO A 170 -10.70 11.04 24.11
CA PRO A 170 -12.06 10.50 24.23
C PRO A 170 -13.03 11.45 23.55
N GLN A 171 -13.82 10.91 22.65
CA GLN A 171 -14.89 11.65 21.95
C GLN A 171 -16.16 11.71 22.79
N LEU A 172 -16.00 12.03 24.05
CA LEU A 172 -17.08 12.06 25.02
C LEU A 172 -18.27 12.96 24.60
N PRO A 173 -18.05 14.17 24.06
CA PRO A 173 -19.16 15.00 23.59
C PRO A 173 -19.98 14.34 22.49
N ILE A 174 -19.32 13.68 21.53
CA ILE A 174 -19.97 12.98 20.42
C ILE A 174 -20.76 11.78 20.94
N LEU A 175 -20.15 10.96 21.78
CA LEU A 175 -20.77 9.78 22.38
C LEU A 175 -21.98 10.16 23.24
N ARG A 176 -21.86 11.22 24.03
CA ARG A 176 -22.98 11.75 24.82
C ARG A 176 -24.13 12.24 23.95
N LYS A 177 -23.82 12.98 22.87
CA LYS A 177 -24.81 13.43 21.89
C LYS A 177 -25.50 12.25 21.21
N MET A 178 -24.73 11.25 20.80
CA MET A 178 -25.24 10.02 20.17
C MET A 178 -26.20 9.29 21.14
N MET A 179 -25.83 9.08 22.40
CA MET A 179 -26.70 8.47 23.38
C MET A 179 -27.98 9.31 23.58
N GLY A 180 -27.84 10.63 23.62
CA GLY A 180 -28.98 11.56 23.72
C GLY A 180 -29.94 11.48 22.54
N ASP A 181 -29.44 11.30 21.32
CA ASP A 181 -30.27 11.14 20.11
C ASP A 181 -31.08 9.84 20.14
N HIS A 182 -30.58 8.82 20.84
CA HIS A 182 -31.32 7.58 21.12
C HIS A 182 -32.22 7.66 22.37
N GLY A 183 -32.37 8.85 22.99
CA GLY A 183 -33.15 9.08 24.17
C GLY A 183 -32.54 8.53 25.46
N LEU A 184 -31.24 8.32 25.48
CA LEU A 184 -30.48 7.75 26.59
C LEU A 184 -29.64 8.81 27.30
N THR A 185 -29.55 8.68 28.63
CA THR A 185 -28.65 9.51 29.43
C THR A 185 -27.37 8.75 29.74
N LEU A 186 -26.23 9.29 29.35
CA LEU A 186 -24.90 8.75 29.71
C LEU A 186 -24.59 9.08 31.17
N LEU A 187 -24.52 8.07 32.03
CA LEU A 187 -24.28 8.23 33.46
C LEU A 187 -22.78 8.19 33.80
N ARG A 188 -22.02 7.29 33.19
CA ARG A 188 -20.61 7.11 33.46
C ARG A 188 -19.89 6.46 32.31
N GLY A 189 -18.60 6.74 32.21
CA GLY A 189 -17.73 6.20 31.16
C GLY A 189 -16.32 5.93 31.69
N TYR A 190 -15.68 4.90 31.17
CA TYR A 190 -14.35 4.50 31.55
C TYR A 190 -13.53 4.29 30.27
N TRP A 191 -12.32 4.84 30.22
CA TRP A 191 -11.33 4.62 29.18
C TRP A 191 -10.13 3.95 29.82
N GLU A 192 -10.04 2.64 29.62
CA GLU A 192 -9.02 1.80 30.23
C GLU A 192 -7.98 1.45 29.18
N PRO A 193 -6.76 2.02 29.25
CA PRO A 193 -5.72 1.70 28.30
C PRO A 193 -5.19 0.29 28.49
N TYR A 194 -4.76 -0.31 27.38
CA TYR A 194 -4.15 -1.63 27.33
C TYR A 194 -3.12 -1.70 26.22
N LEU A 195 -2.25 -2.71 26.24
CA LEU A 195 -1.32 -3.01 25.16
C LEU A 195 -1.96 -4.00 24.17
N ALA A 196 -2.19 -3.53 22.96
CA ALA A 196 -2.60 -4.36 21.83
C ALA A 196 -1.45 -5.25 21.33
N LYS A 197 -1.75 -6.22 20.47
CA LYS A 197 -0.72 -7.00 19.78
C LYS A 197 0.25 -6.05 19.05
N GLY A 198 1.56 -6.26 19.23
CA GLY A 198 2.59 -5.41 18.64
C GLY A 198 3.02 -4.22 19.51
N GLU A 199 2.73 -4.25 20.81
CA GLU A 199 3.12 -3.23 21.80
C GLU A 199 2.55 -1.84 21.54
N VAL A 200 1.39 -1.79 20.90
CA VAL A 200 0.69 -0.54 20.62
C VAL A 200 -0.34 -0.28 21.70
N GLN A 201 -0.34 0.93 22.24
CA GLN A 201 -1.30 1.33 23.24
C GLN A 201 -2.68 1.63 22.63
N SER A 202 -3.72 1.05 23.20
CA SER A 202 -5.12 1.26 22.83
C SER A 202 -5.97 1.37 24.07
N SER A 203 -7.26 1.70 23.96
CA SER A 203 -8.17 1.84 25.09
C SER A 203 -9.46 1.05 24.90
N ILE A 204 -9.94 0.45 25.99
CA ILE A 204 -11.31 -0.06 26.06
C ILE A 204 -12.19 1.04 26.65
N CYS A 205 -13.20 1.45 25.90
CA CYS A 205 -14.23 2.34 26.36
C CYS A 205 -15.40 1.53 26.91
N THR A 206 -15.85 1.87 28.11
CA THR A 206 -17.04 1.28 28.73
C THR A 206 -17.98 2.39 29.14
N LEU A 207 -19.14 2.46 28.52
CA LEU A 207 -20.18 3.45 28.80
C LEU A 207 -21.33 2.79 29.56
N TYR A 208 -21.92 3.52 30.51
CA TYR A 208 -23.13 3.14 31.20
C TYR A 208 -24.19 4.18 30.92
N VAL A 209 -25.35 3.75 30.43
CA VAL A 209 -26.50 4.59 30.15
C VAL A 209 -27.66 4.21 31.06
N GLN A 210 -28.52 5.17 31.35
CA GLN A 210 -29.72 4.96 32.18
C GLN A 210 -30.75 4.16 31.38
N GLY A 211 -31.33 3.13 32.03
CA GLY A 211 -32.38 2.29 31.47
C GLY A 211 -31.87 0.99 30.82
N GLU A 212 -32.82 0.11 30.55
CA GLU A 212 -32.58 -1.12 29.78
C GLU A 212 -32.87 -0.89 28.30
N LEU A 213 -31.94 -1.33 27.43
CA LEU A 213 -32.11 -1.21 25.98
C LEU A 213 -33.03 -2.30 25.46
N SER A 214 -34.00 -1.92 24.66
CA SER A 214 -34.72 -2.86 23.80
C SER A 214 -33.82 -3.37 22.70
N ARG A 215 -34.12 -4.56 22.15
CA ARG A 215 -33.32 -5.13 21.02
C ARG A 215 -33.18 -4.19 19.83
N LYS A 216 -34.21 -3.39 19.56
CA LYS A 216 -34.18 -2.39 18.48
C LYS A 216 -33.20 -1.26 18.78
N GLN A 217 -33.24 -0.73 20.00
CA GLN A 217 -32.29 0.31 20.44
C GLN A 217 -30.86 -0.22 20.45
N GLU A 218 -30.65 -1.43 20.97
CA GLU A 218 -29.35 -2.10 20.96
C GLU A 218 -28.77 -2.19 19.51
N ALA A 219 -29.55 -2.68 18.55
CA ALA A 219 -29.14 -2.78 17.16
C ALA A 219 -28.77 -1.40 16.58
N THR A 220 -29.64 -0.40 16.73
CA THR A 220 -29.42 0.94 16.15
C THR A 220 -28.20 1.65 16.78
N ILE A 221 -28.03 1.53 18.09
CA ILE A 221 -26.85 2.12 18.78
C ILE A 221 -25.56 1.42 18.36
N THR A 222 -25.61 0.09 18.22
CA THR A 222 -24.45 -0.68 17.77
C THR A 222 -24.05 -0.28 16.35
N GLU A 223 -25.02 -0.09 15.46
CA GLU A 223 -24.78 0.40 14.08
C GLU A 223 -24.16 1.80 14.09
N ASP A 224 -24.69 2.74 14.86
CA ASP A 224 -24.16 4.10 14.94
C ASP A 224 -22.75 4.14 15.57
N LEU A 225 -22.53 3.36 16.64
CA LEU A 225 -21.18 3.24 17.22
C LEU A 225 -20.20 2.61 16.26
N ALA A 226 -20.57 1.55 15.54
CA ALA A 226 -19.71 0.92 14.53
C ALA A 226 -19.37 1.91 13.41
N ALA A 227 -20.36 2.65 12.92
CA ALA A 227 -20.17 3.69 11.90
C ALA A 227 -19.21 4.79 12.38
N PHE A 228 -19.32 5.22 13.63
CA PHE A 228 -18.45 6.21 14.26
C PHE A 228 -17.01 5.68 14.44
N LEU A 229 -16.85 4.46 14.94
CA LEU A 229 -15.55 3.84 15.19
C LEU A 229 -14.80 3.48 13.90
N SER A 230 -15.49 3.43 12.77
CA SER A 230 -14.92 3.17 11.44
C SER A 230 -14.50 4.45 10.71
N PHE A 231 -14.55 5.61 11.35
CA PHE A 231 -14.33 6.91 10.78
C PHE A 231 -13.23 7.68 11.51
N SER A 232 -12.46 8.48 10.80
CA SER A 232 -11.50 9.39 11.43
C SER A 232 -12.19 10.63 11.98
N ILE A 233 -11.72 11.10 13.12
CA ILE A 233 -12.26 12.30 13.74
C ILE A 233 -11.63 13.54 13.09
N ASN A 234 -12.50 14.47 12.69
CA ASN A 234 -12.10 15.77 12.19
C ASN A 234 -12.93 16.89 12.85
N SER A 235 -12.63 18.13 12.54
CA SER A 235 -13.25 19.27 13.21
C SER A 235 -14.72 19.51 12.83
N ILE A 236 -15.22 18.88 11.75
CA ILE A 236 -16.65 18.94 11.37
C ILE A 236 -17.54 18.20 12.39
N ASN A 237 -16.96 17.29 13.18
CA ASN A 237 -17.69 16.52 14.19
C ASN A 237 -18.28 17.41 15.28
N SER A 238 -17.68 18.58 15.56
CA SER A 238 -18.23 19.58 16.46
C SER A 238 -19.62 20.07 16.04
N TYR A 239 -19.90 20.11 14.74
CA TYR A 239 -21.19 20.52 14.21
C TYR A 239 -22.33 19.52 14.46
N TYR A 240 -21.99 18.25 14.63
CA TYR A 240 -22.92 17.25 15.14
C TYR A 240 -23.22 17.50 16.62
N VAL A 241 -22.22 17.75 17.44
CA VAL A 241 -22.39 18.05 18.88
C VAL A 241 -23.24 19.30 19.08
N GLU A 242 -23.03 20.34 18.24
CA GLU A 242 -23.78 21.59 18.24
C GLU A 242 -25.19 21.45 17.66
N GLY A 243 -25.58 20.31 17.10
CA GLY A 243 -26.88 20.07 16.47
C GLY A 243 -27.06 20.73 15.12
N LYS A 244 -25.98 21.24 14.49
CA LYS A 244 -26.00 21.82 13.14
C LYS A 244 -26.11 20.76 12.06
N LEU A 245 -25.52 19.58 12.28
CA LEU A 245 -25.60 18.39 11.43
C LEU A 245 -26.21 17.24 12.25
N ASN A 246 -26.94 16.34 11.57
CA ASN A 246 -27.29 15.05 12.15
C ASN A 246 -26.09 14.08 12.02
N PHE A 247 -26.19 12.89 12.60
CA PHE A 247 -25.08 11.93 12.63
C PHE A 247 -24.61 11.51 11.24
N HIS A 248 -25.53 11.14 10.36
CA HIS A 248 -25.19 10.72 9.00
C HIS A 248 -24.71 11.89 8.10
N GLU A 249 -25.27 13.10 8.31
CA GLU A 249 -24.75 14.31 7.64
C GLU A 249 -23.31 14.59 8.06
N MET A 250 -22.97 14.39 9.32
CA MET A 250 -21.59 14.53 9.82
C MET A 250 -20.64 13.51 9.15
N LEU A 251 -21.03 12.24 9.09
CA LEU A 251 -20.23 11.20 8.45
C LEU A 251 -20.04 11.47 6.96
N PHE A 252 -21.08 11.91 6.27
CA PHE A 252 -20.99 12.31 4.87
C PHE A 252 -20.08 13.52 4.68
N ALA A 253 -20.26 14.56 5.51
CA ALA A 253 -19.44 15.77 5.43
C ALA A 253 -17.94 15.48 5.60
N GLY A 254 -17.58 14.68 6.60
CA GLY A 254 -16.20 14.28 6.82
C GLY A 254 -15.62 13.52 5.62
N ASN A 255 -16.32 12.50 5.13
CA ASN A 255 -15.89 11.77 3.94
C ASN A 255 -15.78 12.67 2.70
N ALA A 256 -16.72 13.61 2.51
CA ALA A 256 -16.69 14.54 1.36
C ALA A 256 -15.52 15.53 1.44
N ILE A 257 -15.16 16.00 2.64
CA ILE A 257 -14.01 16.89 2.87
C ILE A 257 -12.72 16.15 2.55
N ASP A 258 -12.50 14.99 3.14
CA ASP A 258 -11.28 14.19 2.96
C ASP A 258 -11.12 13.73 1.51
N PHE A 259 -12.22 13.27 0.89
CA PHE A 259 -12.26 12.93 -0.53
C PHE A 259 -11.90 14.12 -1.43
N THR A 260 -12.52 15.29 -1.18
CA THR A 260 -12.27 16.49 -1.97
C THR A 260 -10.79 16.88 -1.88
N HIS A 261 -10.23 16.86 -0.68
CA HIS A 261 -8.80 17.15 -0.49
C HIS A 261 -7.89 16.22 -1.30
N LEU A 262 -8.18 14.91 -1.33
CA LEU A 262 -7.38 13.95 -2.07
C LEU A 262 -7.45 14.11 -3.60
N PHE A 263 -8.63 14.33 -4.14
CA PHE A 263 -8.89 14.22 -5.57
C PHE A 263 -9.08 15.55 -6.31
N ILE A 264 -9.26 16.68 -5.59
CA ILE A 264 -9.42 17.96 -6.25
C ILE A 264 -8.08 18.44 -6.84
N PHE A 265 -8.11 18.68 -8.13
CA PHE A 265 -7.07 19.40 -8.85
C PHE A 265 -7.77 20.56 -9.53
N LYS A 266 -7.10 21.70 -9.69
CA LYS A 266 -7.70 22.82 -10.39
C LYS A 266 -8.01 22.37 -11.82
N GLU A 267 -9.28 22.31 -12.18
CA GLU A 267 -9.66 22.27 -13.58
C GLU A 267 -9.10 23.56 -14.19
N SER A 268 -8.02 23.46 -14.96
CA SER A 268 -7.53 24.62 -15.67
C SER A 268 -8.49 24.90 -16.81
N GLU A 269 -9.49 25.71 -16.52
CA GLU A 269 -10.25 26.42 -17.54
C GLU A 269 -9.36 27.47 -18.24
N ASN A 270 -8.10 27.54 -17.86
CA ASN A 270 -7.16 28.49 -18.43
C ASN A 270 -6.77 28.03 -19.84
N ILE A 271 -7.43 28.61 -20.81
CA ILE A 271 -7.15 28.40 -22.24
C ILE A 271 -5.64 28.52 -22.49
N THR A 272 -4.96 29.43 -21.82
CA THR A 272 -3.53 29.65 -21.92
C THR A 272 -2.70 28.43 -21.53
N ASP A 273 -3.07 27.71 -20.45
CA ASP A 273 -2.33 26.51 -20.02
C ASP A 273 -2.51 25.36 -21.01
N ARG A 274 -3.71 25.23 -21.59
CA ARG A 274 -3.99 24.27 -22.67
C ARG A 274 -3.23 24.60 -23.95
N ASP A 275 -3.21 25.87 -24.30
CA ASP A 275 -2.49 26.35 -25.50
C ASP A 275 -0.97 26.16 -25.33
N ILE A 276 -0.43 26.42 -24.15
CA ILE A 276 0.97 26.14 -23.85
C ILE A 276 1.25 24.64 -23.93
N LEU A 277 0.44 23.81 -23.29
CA LEU A 277 0.62 22.35 -23.30
C LEU A 277 0.55 21.79 -24.74
N SER A 278 -0.39 22.27 -25.54
CA SER A 278 -0.55 21.86 -26.94
C SER A 278 0.55 22.38 -27.87
N SER A 279 1.19 23.49 -27.52
CA SER A 279 2.31 24.09 -28.29
C SER A 279 3.65 23.40 -28.02
N LEU A 280 3.77 22.66 -26.93
CA LEU A 280 4.98 21.90 -26.60
C LEU A 280 5.07 20.65 -27.47
N THR A 281 6.12 20.55 -28.28
CA THR A 281 6.31 19.43 -29.22
C THR A 281 7.01 18.21 -28.60
N GLY A 282 7.71 18.40 -27.50
CA GLY A 282 8.40 17.32 -26.78
C GLY A 282 7.54 16.72 -25.66
N LYS A 283 7.36 15.39 -25.64
CA LYS A 283 6.61 14.69 -24.59
C LYS A 283 7.16 14.99 -23.19
N ASP A 284 8.49 15.04 -23.05
CA ASP A 284 9.18 15.37 -21.78
C ASP A 284 8.88 16.81 -21.33
N GLN A 285 8.74 17.74 -22.26
CA GLN A 285 8.37 19.12 -21.98
C GLN A 285 6.91 19.22 -21.54
N GLN A 286 6.02 18.48 -22.22
CA GLN A 286 4.60 18.38 -21.85
C GLN A 286 4.44 17.79 -20.45
N ASP A 287 5.15 16.68 -20.16
CA ASP A 287 5.12 16.02 -18.84
C ASP A 287 5.70 16.92 -17.73
N ALA A 288 6.80 17.64 -18.01
CA ALA A 288 7.39 18.57 -17.05
C ALA A 288 6.49 19.78 -16.77
N PHE A 289 5.84 20.32 -17.79
CA PHE A 289 4.90 21.42 -17.64
C PHE A 289 3.64 20.98 -16.90
N ALA A 290 3.07 19.83 -17.26
CA ALA A 290 1.94 19.23 -16.56
C ALA A 290 2.25 18.98 -15.08
N LYS A 291 3.43 18.46 -14.76
CA LYS A 291 3.87 18.24 -13.38
C LYS A 291 4.00 19.54 -12.58
N ARG A 292 4.48 20.62 -13.19
CA ARG A 292 4.54 21.95 -12.55
C ARG A 292 3.15 22.52 -12.29
N LEU A 293 2.26 22.41 -13.26
CA LEU A 293 0.85 22.81 -13.08
C LEU A 293 0.19 22.02 -11.95
N GLN A 294 0.41 20.72 -11.87
CA GLN A 294 -0.12 19.85 -10.82
C GLN A 294 0.31 20.29 -9.42
N SER A 295 1.60 20.49 -9.18
CA SER A 295 2.10 20.89 -7.87
C SER A 295 1.65 22.30 -7.47
N SER A 296 1.58 23.22 -8.42
CA SER A 296 1.08 24.58 -8.19
C SER A 296 -0.41 24.61 -7.88
N ASN A 297 -1.20 23.78 -8.60
CA ASN A 297 -2.65 23.78 -8.47
C ASN A 297 -3.14 23.02 -7.21
N LYS A 298 -2.43 21.97 -6.79
CA LYS A 298 -2.80 21.21 -5.60
C LYS A 298 -2.61 22.01 -4.32
N SER A 299 -1.55 22.79 -4.21
CA SER A 299 -1.27 23.60 -3.02
C SER A 299 -2.30 24.70 -2.72
N ILE A 300 -3.16 25.02 -3.68
CA ILE A 300 -4.25 26.01 -3.50
C ILE A 300 -5.40 25.39 -2.70
N TYR A 301 -5.63 24.07 -2.82
CA TYR A 301 -6.74 23.37 -2.17
C TYR A 301 -6.28 22.62 -0.91
N GLY A 302 -5.71 23.34 0.05
CA GLY A 302 -5.32 22.76 1.34
C GLY A 302 -6.52 22.25 2.16
N ALA A 303 -6.29 21.26 3.01
CA ALA A 303 -7.31 20.64 3.85
C ALA A 303 -8.11 21.67 4.67
N THR A 304 -7.44 22.62 5.29
CA THR A 304 -8.05 23.69 6.08
C THR A 304 -9.02 24.55 5.26
N LEU A 305 -8.66 24.89 4.01
CA LEU A 305 -9.51 25.70 3.14
C LEU A 305 -10.80 24.95 2.78
N ILE A 306 -10.70 23.68 2.43
CA ILE A 306 -11.84 22.83 2.08
C ILE A 306 -12.77 22.69 3.29
N GLU A 307 -12.22 22.40 4.45
CA GLU A 307 -12.95 22.25 5.70
C GLU A 307 -13.66 23.53 6.12
N ASP A 308 -12.97 24.67 6.12
CA ASP A 308 -13.56 25.97 6.44
C ASP A 308 -14.65 26.37 5.46
N THR A 309 -14.47 26.08 4.17
CA THR A 309 -15.48 26.34 3.15
C THR A 309 -16.72 25.48 3.36
N ALA A 310 -16.55 24.20 3.72
CA ALA A 310 -17.66 23.31 4.05
C ALA A 310 -18.40 23.79 5.31
N LYS A 311 -17.68 24.13 6.38
CA LYS A 311 -18.23 24.63 7.65
C LYS A 311 -19.07 25.89 7.50
N LYS A 312 -18.62 26.83 6.66
CA LYS A 312 -19.33 28.08 6.38
C LYS A 312 -20.59 27.90 5.53
N ASN A 313 -20.73 26.74 4.87
CA ASN A 313 -21.81 26.45 3.93
C ASN A 313 -22.50 25.10 4.21
N ILE A 314 -22.87 24.89 5.47
CA ILE A 314 -23.49 23.64 5.97
C ILE A 314 -24.81 23.31 5.22
N ASP A 315 -25.56 24.31 4.79
CA ASP A 315 -26.77 24.12 4.00
C ASP A 315 -26.50 23.42 2.66
N LEU A 316 -25.38 23.72 2.03
CA LEU A 316 -24.94 23.02 0.80
C LEU A 316 -24.53 21.57 1.09
N ILE A 317 -23.86 21.32 2.22
CA ILE A 317 -23.54 19.96 2.67
C ILE A 317 -24.81 19.14 2.87
N LYS A 318 -25.80 19.69 3.57
CA LYS A 318 -27.12 19.04 3.77
C LYS A 318 -27.82 18.76 2.44
N TYR A 319 -27.77 19.70 1.49
CA TYR A 319 -28.33 19.49 0.17
C TYR A 319 -27.67 18.30 -0.55
N LEU A 320 -26.33 18.24 -0.53
CA LEU A 320 -25.58 17.13 -1.12
C LEU A 320 -25.89 15.80 -0.43
N TYR A 321 -25.97 15.79 0.91
CA TYR A 321 -26.31 14.58 1.66
C TYR A 321 -27.68 14.03 1.27
N VAL A 322 -28.69 14.87 1.10
CA VAL A 322 -30.02 14.44 0.65
C VAL A 322 -29.97 13.74 -0.72
N LEU A 323 -29.16 14.24 -1.65
CA LEU A 323 -28.98 13.60 -2.95
C LEU A 323 -28.22 12.28 -2.82
N PHE A 324 -27.18 12.25 -1.99
CA PHE A 324 -26.40 11.05 -1.70
C PHE A 324 -27.28 9.95 -1.06
N GLU A 325 -28.09 10.31 -0.06
CA GLU A 325 -29.04 9.40 0.58
C GLU A 325 -30.03 8.81 -0.43
N LYS A 326 -30.64 9.66 -1.29
CA LYS A 326 -31.57 9.22 -2.34
C LYS A 326 -30.94 8.28 -3.36
N ARG A 327 -29.61 8.34 -3.54
CA ARG A 327 -28.90 7.49 -4.49
C ARG A 327 -28.46 6.18 -3.88
N PHE A 328 -27.88 6.20 -2.68
CA PHE A 328 -27.14 5.08 -2.13
C PHE A 328 -27.77 4.38 -0.92
N LYS A 329 -28.81 4.97 -0.30
CA LYS A 329 -29.45 4.33 0.85
C LYS A 329 -30.24 3.08 0.41
N PRO A 330 -29.97 1.90 1.01
CA PRO A 330 -30.74 0.69 0.71
C PRO A 330 -32.18 0.81 1.16
N GLY A 331 -33.08 -0.02 0.60
CA GLY A 331 -34.49 -0.10 1.01
C GLY A 331 -35.38 1.05 0.55
N LEU A 332 -34.89 2.01 -0.24
CA LEU A 332 -35.73 3.08 -0.79
C LEU A 332 -36.64 2.54 -1.90
N ALA A 333 -37.92 2.97 -1.86
CA ALA A 333 -38.92 2.61 -2.88
C ALA A 333 -38.56 3.18 -4.28
N ALA A 334 -37.94 4.34 -4.34
CA ALA A 334 -37.45 4.97 -5.55
C ALA A 334 -36.10 5.64 -5.28
N ARG A 335 -35.16 5.49 -6.22
CA ARG A 335 -33.85 6.13 -6.19
C ARG A 335 -33.77 7.20 -7.26
N ILE A 336 -32.95 8.21 -7.02
CA ILE A 336 -32.67 9.25 -8.01
C ILE A 336 -31.93 8.64 -9.22
N THR A 337 -32.45 8.87 -10.41
CA THR A 337 -31.86 8.44 -11.68
C THR A 337 -30.72 9.37 -12.10
N ASP A 338 -29.92 8.96 -13.08
CA ASP A 338 -28.85 9.80 -13.63
C ASP A 338 -29.39 11.05 -14.30
N ASP A 339 -30.53 10.96 -15.00
CA ASP A 339 -31.18 12.10 -15.62
C ASP A 339 -31.70 13.11 -14.59
N GLU A 340 -32.33 12.61 -13.51
CA GLU A 340 -32.76 13.45 -12.39
C GLU A 340 -31.59 14.10 -11.68
N LEU A 341 -30.48 13.36 -11.51
CA LEU A 341 -29.27 13.87 -10.89
C LEU A 341 -28.66 15.00 -11.76
N GLN A 342 -28.68 14.85 -13.07
CA GLN A 342 -28.22 15.88 -13.98
C GLN A 342 -29.07 17.17 -13.88
N VAL A 343 -30.38 17.05 -13.71
CA VAL A 343 -31.25 18.22 -13.45
C VAL A 343 -30.88 18.87 -12.11
N LYS A 344 -30.63 18.03 -11.06
CA LYS A 344 -30.21 18.54 -9.77
C LYS A 344 -28.84 19.21 -9.80
N TRP A 345 -27.93 18.74 -10.65
CA TRP A 345 -26.65 19.41 -10.88
C TRP A 345 -26.88 20.84 -11.45
N GLN A 346 -27.71 21.00 -12.45
CA GLN A 346 -28.01 22.33 -13.02
C GLN A 346 -28.63 23.30 -12.01
N GLU A 347 -29.48 22.81 -11.11
CA GLU A 347 -30.03 23.60 -10.00
C GLU A 347 -28.93 23.99 -9.00
N PHE A 348 -28.09 23.02 -8.59
CA PHE A 348 -27.03 23.22 -7.62
C PHE A 348 -25.94 24.14 -8.17
N GLU A 349 -25.57 23.98 -9.45
CA GLU A 349 -24.58 24.82 -10.12
C GLU A 349 -24.97 26.30 -10.10
N LYS A 350 -26.25 26.61 -10.34
CA LYS A 350 -26.76 28.00 -10.24
C LYS A 350 -26.62 28.53 -8.81
N ILE A 351 -26.90 27.71 -7.80
CA ILE A 351 -26.79 28.11 -6.39
C ILE A 351 -25.32 28.43 -6.04
N ILE A 352 -24.39 27.55 -6.37
CA ILE A 352 -22.96 27.74 -6.02
C ILE A 352 -22.35 28.87 -6.88
N ALA A 353 -22.71 29.01 -8.16
CA ALA A 353 -22.23 30.10 -9.00
C ALA A 353 -22.64 31.49 -8.45
N ASN A 354 -23.88 31.62 -7.98
CA ASN A 354 -24.33 32.86 -7.33
C ASN A 354 -23.71 33.10 -5.98
N ARG A 355 -23.51 32.04 -5.15
CA ARG A 355 -22.96 32.16 -3.81
C ARG A 355 -21.49 32.51 -3.83
N PHE A 356 -20.71 31.96 -4.75
CA PHE A 356 -19.27 32.08 -4.81
C PHE A 356 -18.77 32.98 -5.96
N MET A 357 -19.56 33.99 -6.37
CA MET A 357 -19.17 34.92 -7.45
C MET A 357 -17.79 35.54 -7.24
N ASP A 358 -17.46 35.90 -5.99
CA ASP A 358 -16.17 36.49 -5.60
C ASP A 358 -15.20 35.50 -4.98
N PHE A 359 -15.53 34.20 -4.95
CA PHE A 359 -14.72 33.15 -4.36
C PHE A 359 -14.74 31.87 -5.19
N SER A 360 -14.03 31.91 -6.31
CA SER A 360 -13.98 30.78 -7.26
C SER A 360 -13.57 29.45 -6.66
N LEU A 361 -12.67 29.44 -5.64
CA LEU A 361 -12.28 28.20 -4.96
C LEU A 361 -13.45 27.53 -4.22
N GLY A 362 -14.37 28.31 -3.66
CA GLY A 362 -15.60 27.76 -3.05
C GLY A 362 -16.52 27.11 -4.08
N TYR A 363 -16.65 27.71 -5.25
CA TYR A 363 -17.37 27.13 -6.37
C TYR A 363 -16.74 25.79 -6.79
N ASP A 364 -15.41 25.75 -7.00
CA ASP A 364 -14.69 24.56 -7.42
C ASP A 364 -14.82 23.42 -6.39
N ILE A 365 -14.69 23.73 -5.08
CA ILE A 365 -14.84 22.78 -3.99
C ILE A 365 -16.22 22.12 -4.01
N PHE A 366 -17.31 22.91 -4.07
CA PHE A 366 -18.66 22.35 -4.07
C PHE A 366 -19.05 21.69 -5.40
N LYS A 367 -18.58 22.18 -6.52
CA LYS A 367 -18.66 21.49 -7.82
C LYS A 367 -18.01 20.11 -7.72
N PHE A 368 -16.84 20.04 -7.10
CA PHE A 368 -16.14 18.78 -6.93
C PHE A 368 -16.84 17.86 -5.91
N MET A 369 -17.35 18.38 -4.81
CA MET A 369 -18.13 17.60 -3.84
C MET A 369 -19.37 16.97 -4.47
N PHE A 370 -20.01 17.63 -5.44
CA PHE A 370 -21.11 17.01 -6.19
C PHE A 370 -20.68 15.78 -6.96
N LYS A 371 -19.44 15.73 -7.45
CA LYS A 371 -18.89 14.57 -8.17
C LYS A 371 -18.85 13.31 -7.30
N ILE A 372 -18.75 13.42 -5.96
CA ILE A 372 -18.81 12.25 -5.08
C ILE A 372 -20.15 11.50 -5.24
N ILE A 373 -21.21 12.21 -5.59
CA ILE A 373 -22.53 11.62 -5.80
C ILE A 373 -22.67 11.09 -7.22
N SER A 374 -22.29 11.89 -8.22
CA SER A 374 -22.47 11.55 -9.64
C SER A 374 -21.47 10.51 -10.16
N CYS A 375 -20.25 10.47 -9.64
CA CYS A 375 -19.21 9.56 -10.11
C CYS A 375 -19.10 8.28 -9.27
N THR A 376 -19.74 8.19 -8.11
CA THR A 376 -19.74 6.97 -7.30
C THR A 376 -20.59 5.90 -7.96
N LEU A 377 -20.01 4.73 -8.17
CA LEU A 377 -20.69 3.55 -8.69
C LEU A 377 -21.19 2.65 -7.58
N LYS A 378 -20.45 2.53 -6.49
CA LYS A 378 -20.83 1.76 -5.29
C LYS A 378 -20.06 2.26 -4.06
N THR A 379 -20.71 2.14 -2.90
CA THR A 379 -20.13 2.50 -1.61
C THR A 379 -20.71 1.64 -0.49
N ASN A 380 -19.90 1.35 0.52
CA ASN A 380 -20.35 0.68 1.74
C ASN A 380 -20.85 1.65 2.83
N PHE A 381 -21.14 2.90 2.49
CA PHE A 381 -21.50 3.96 3.47
C PHE A 381 -22.63 3.53 4.42
N TYR A 382 -23.64 2.86 3.90
CA TYR A 382 -24.80 2.38 4.69
C TYR A 382 -24.68 0.93 5.17
N LYS A 383 -23.53 0.26 4.95
CA LYS A 383 -23.31 -1.09 5.47
C LYS A 383 -23.15 -1.05 6.99
N PRO A 384 -23.96 -1.84 7.76
CA PRO A 384 -23.92 -1.80 9.24
C PRO A 384 -22.56 -2.27 9.80
N GLU A 385 -22.06 -3.37 9.27
CA GLU A 385 -20.81 -3.96 9.73
C GLU A 385 -19.71 -3.62 8.73
N LYS A 386 -18.94 -2.60 9.01
CA LYS A 386 -17.79 -2.18 8.20
C LYS A 386 -16.63 -1.77 9.09
N ARG A 387 -15.44 -1.74 8.51
CA ARG A 387 -14.22 -1.26 9.17
C ARG A 387 -13.83 0.15 8.72
N SER A 388 -14.20 0.50 7.50
CA SER A 388 -13.86 1.78 6.86
C SER A 388 -14.90 2.14 5.82
N TYR A 389 -14.92 3.39 5.40
CA TYR A 389 -15.77 3.87 4.31
C TYR A 389 -15.04 3.68 2.99
N ALA A 390 -15.70 3.06 2.03
CA ALA A 390 -15.13 2.77 0.73
C ALA A 390 -16.04 3.25 -0.40
N PHE A 391 -15.43 3.77 -1.46
CA PHE A 391 -16.08 4.30 -2.65
C PHE A 391 -15.39 3.80 -3.92
N ARG A 392 -16.17 3.44 -4.93
CA ARG A 392 -15.73 3.11 -6.28
C ARG A 392 -16.24 4.15 -7.25
N PHE A 393 -15.35 4.82 -7.97
CA PHE A 393 -15.67 5.93 -8.87
C PHE A 393 -15.48 5.59 -10.35
N THR A 394 -16.19 6.32 -11.21
CA THR A 394 -15.91 6.41 -12.65
C THR A 394 -14.67 7.27 -12.91
N ASN A 395 -14.10 7.18 -14.14
CA ASN A 395 -12.97 8.01 -14.55
C ASN A 395 -13.25 9.52 -14.49
N ASP A 396 -14.51 9.93 -14.59
CA ASP A 396 -14.92 11.35 -14.61
C ASP A 396 -14.61 12.11 -13.32
N ILE A 397 -14.25 11.38 -12.28
CA ILE A 397 -13.74 11.99 -11.02
C ILE A 397 -12.37 12.63 -11.20
N LEU A 398 -11.55 12.13 -12.13
CA LEU A 398 -10.20 12.61 -12.39
C LEU A 398 -10.20 13.76 -13.39
N ASP A 399 -9.35 14.76 -13.17
CA ASP A 399 -9.13 15.84 -14.12
C ASP A 399 -8.35 15.30 -15.35
N PRO A 400 -8.89 15.35 -16.56
CA PRO A 400 -8.24 14.82 -17.78
C PRO A 400 -6.97 15.58 -18.17
N LEU A 401 -6.76 16.81 -17.68
CA LEU A 401 -5.53 17.56 -17.91
C LEU A 401 -4.38 17.06 -17.02
N VAL A 402 -4.70 16.56 -15.85
CA VAL A 402 -3.75 15.99 -14.90
C VAL A 402 -3.54 14.51 -15.18
N PHE A 403 -4.63 13.80 -15.48
CA PHE A 403 -4.68 12.36 -15.70
C PHE A 403 -5.04 12.08 -17.16
N ASN A 404 -4.07 12.22 -18.03
CA ASN A 404 -4.25 12.15 -19.49
C ASN A 404 -4.52 10.74 -20.04
N GLN A 405 -4.41 9.70 -19.21
CA GLN A 405 -4.76 8.33 -19.57
C GLN A 405 -6.04 7.91 -18.83
N PHE A 406 -6.90 7.18 -19.54
CA PHE A 406 -8.09 6.60 -18.93
C PHE A 406 -7.73 5.65 -17.78
N VAL A 407 -8.43 5.79 -16.66
CA VAL A 407 -8.30 4.93 -15.47
C VAL A 407 -9.60 4.16 -15.28
N TYR A 408 -9.54 2.85 -15.50
CA TYR A 408 -10.73 1.99 -15.44
C TYR A 408 -11.37 1.96 -14.06
N GLY A 409 -10.57 1.76 -13.02
CA GLY A 409 -11.04 1.57 -11.65
C GLY A 409 -10.37 2.51 -10.67
N ILE A 410 -11.21 3.27 -9.93
CA ILE A 410 -10.75 4.22 -8.92
C ILE A 410 -11.48 3.90 -7.63
N PHE A 411 -10.71 3.55 -6.59
CA PHE A 411 -11.22 3.31 -5.25
C PHE A 411 -10.65 4.35 -4.29
N TYR A 412 -11.48 4.77 -3.38
CA TYR A 412 -11.12 5.57 -2.23
C TYR A 412 -11.62 4.89 -0.95
N VAL A 413 -10.74 4.81 0.03
CA VAL A 413 -11.05 4.25 1.35
C VAL A 413 -10.69 5.25 2.42
N ASN A 414 -11.61 5.52 3.31
CA ASN A 414 -11.44 6.39 4.47
C ASN A 414 -11.78 5.61 5.74
N GLY A 415 -10.76 5.27 6.51
CA GLY A 415 -10.90 4.50 7.74
C GLY A 415 -10.55 5.30 8.98
N HIS A 416 -10.57 4.63 10.10
CA HIS A 416 -10.14 5.21 11.37
C HIS A 416 -8.63 5.48 11.40
N TYR A 417 -7.84 4.57 10.84
CA TYR A 417 -6.37 4.60 10.90
C TYR A 417 -5.72 5.23 9.67
N SER A 418 -6.38 5.24 8.53
CA SER A 418 -5.75 5.66 7.28
C SER A 418 -6.73 6.12 6.21
N ASN A 419 -6.19 6.92 5.28
CA ASN A 419 -6.75 7.14 3.95
C ASN A 419 -6.06 6.24 2.93
N GLY A 420 -6.80 5.77 1.94
CA GLY A 420 -6.23 4.96 0.89
C GLY A 420 -6.88 5.18 -0.47
N THR A 421 -6.08 5.01 -1.51
CA THR A 421 -6.53 5.09 -2.90
C THR A 421 -6.01 3.92 -3.71
N HIS A 422 -6.78 3.47 -4.70
CA HIS A 422 -6.37 2.42 -5.62
C HIS A 422 -6.81 2.77 -7.04
N LEU A 423 -5.84 2.80 -7.97
CA LEU A 423 -6.11 3.10 -9.37
C LEU A 423 -5.72 1.90 -10.25
N ARG A 424 -6.63 1.50 -11.15
CA ARG A 424 -6.46 0.37 -12.05
C ARG A 424 -6.63 0.81 -13.50
N ALA A 425 -5.67 0.43 -14.36
CA ALA A 425 -5.71 0.79 -15.78
C ALA A 425 -6.74 -0.02 -16.58
N ALA A 426 -7.09 -1.21 -16.13
CA ALA A 426 -8.05 -2.11 -16.79
C ALA A 426 -8.82 -2.93 -15.75
N ASP A 427 -9.80 -3.71 -16.22
CA ASP A 427 -10.59 -4.61 -15.36
C ASP A 427 -9.68 -5.65 -14.69
N ILE A 428 -8.83 -6.30 -15.45
CA ILE A 428 -7.78 -7.18 -14.92
C ILE A 428 -6.48 -6.37 -14.83
N ALA A 429 -6.17 -5.90 -13.64
CA ALA A 429 -5.00 -5.07 -13.39
C ALA A 429 -4.38 -5.40 -12.03
N ARG A 430 -3.05 -5.40 -11.96
CA ARG A 430 -2.27 -5.76 -10.78
C ARG A 430 -1.12 -4.78 -10.57
N GLY A 431 -0.79 -4.54 -9.30
CA GLY A 431 0.34 -3.69 -8.92
C GLY A 431 0.57 -3.70 -7.42
N GLY A 432 1.57 -2.98 -6.98
CA GLY A 432 1.94 -2.91 -5.57
C GLY A 432 0.96 -2.08 -4.74
N LEU A 433 0.83 -2.44 -3.48
CA LEU A 433 0.16 -1.68 -2.44
C LEU A 433 1.22 -1.13 -1.49
N ARG A 434 1.38 0.19 -1.48
CA ARG A 434 2.38 0.88 -0.67
C ARG A 434 1.76 1.48 0.58
N LEU A 435 2.40 1.25 1.73
CA LEU A 435 2.09 1.93 2.98
C LEU A 435 3.11 3.06 3.20
N ILE A 436 2.63 4.30 3.18
CA ILE A 436 3.48 5.47 3.31
C ILE A 436 3.92 5.66 4.77
N ARG A 437 5.18 5.98 4.97
CA ARG A 437 5.69 6.35 6.30
C ARG A 437 5.41 7.82 6.56
N VAL A 438 4.53 8.06 7.51
CA VAL A 438 4.09 9.42 7.85
C VAL A 438 4.62 9.90 9.19
N SER A 439 4.72 11.22 9.29
CA SER A 439 4.94 11.99 10.51
C SER A 439 4.04 13.21 10.48
N LYS A 440 3.92 13.94 11.59
CA LYS A 440 3.18 15.23 11.59
C LYS A 440 3.72 16.24 10.57
N GLY A 441 5.03 16.17 10.25
CA GLY A 441 5.70 17.12 9.36
C GLY A 441 5.55 16.83 7.86
N ASN A 442 5.29 15.58 7.46
CA ASN A 442 5.19 15.21 6.04
C ASN A 442 3.81 14.75 5.60
N TYR A 443 2.87 14.54 6.52
CA TYR A 443 1.56 13.95 6.23
C TYR A 443 0.80 14.66 5.10
N GLU A 444 0.67 15.98 5.18
CA GLU A 444 -0.04 16.77 4.16
C GLU A 444 0.61 16.59 2.78
N THR A 445 1.94 16.64 2.72
CA THR A 445 2.69 16.46 1.46
C THR A 445 2.49 15.05 0.89
N GLU A 446 2.53 14.01 1.73
CA GLU A 446 2.33 12.63 1.30
C GLU A 446 0.89 12.40 0.84
N LEU A 447 -0.07 12.98 1.54
CA LEU A 447 -1.49 12.90 1.17
C LEU A 447 -1.77 13.62 -0.15
N ASP A 448 -1.24 14.82 -0.34
CA ASP A 448 -1.36 15.59 -1.58
C ASP A 448 -0.81 14.85 -2.79
N ASN A 449 0.26 14.07 -2.59
CA ASN A 449 0.90 13.31 -3.66
C ASN A 449 0.30 11.91 -3.87
N ALA A 450 -0.55 11.41 -2.97
CA ALA A 450 -0.98 10.01 -2.98
C ALA A 450 -1.65 9.58 -4.30
N VAL A 451 -2.58 10.36 -4.83
CA VAL A 451 -3.29 10.05 -6.08
C VAL A 451 -2.37 10.15 -7.29
N LEU A 452 -1.50 11.16 -7.33
CA LEU A 452 -0.51 11.34 -8.39
C LEU A 452 0.52 10.20 -8.39
N LEU A 453 0.97 9.79 -7.22
CA LEU A 453 1.87 8.65 -7.05
C LEU A 453 1.20 7.36 -7.53
N ASN A 454 -0.05 7.16 -7.16
CA ASN A 454 -0.85 6.03 -7.63
C ASN A 454 -0.95 5.99 -9.15
N TYR A 455 -1.29 7.11 -9.77
CA TYR A 455 -1.43 7.21 -11.22
C TYR A 455 -0.10 6.97 -11.94
N ALA A 456 0.97 7.63 -11.48
CA ALA A 456 2.28 7.54 -12.11
C ALA A 456 2.89 6.14 -12.02
N LEU A 457 2.79 5.49 -10.87
CA LEU A 457 3.38 4.17 -10.62
C LEU A 457 2.48 3.00 -11.04
N GLY A 458 1.18 3.18 -11.09
CA GLY A 458 0.21 2.15 -11.46
C GLY A 458 -0.17 2.21 -12.95
N PRO A 459 -1.22 2.93 -13.34
CA PRO A 459 -1.72 2.94 -14.71
C PRO A 459 -0.66 3.33 -15.74
N LYS A 460 0.24 4.25 -15.40
CA LYS A 460 1.25 4.76 -16.34
C LYS A 460 2.50 3.86 -16.40
N ALA A 461 3.18 3.62 -15.27
CA ALA A 461 4.48 2.94 -15.25
C ALA A 461 4.39 1.41 -15.30
N GLN A 462 3.46 0.80 -14.58
CA GLN A 462 3.30 -0.66 -14.56
C GLN A 462 2.91 -1.22 -15.93
N ARG A 463 2.23 -0.43 -16.76
CA ARG A 463 1.88 -0.79 -18.13
C ARG A 463 3.10 -1.23 -18.94
N LEU A 464 4.24 -0.59 -18.74
CA LEU A 464 5.47 -0.91 -19.48
C LEU A 464 6.05 -2.29 -19.13
N LYS A 465 5.87 -2.76 -17.88
CA LYS A 465 6.36 -4.05 -17.41
C LYS A 465 5.44 -5.23 -17.74
N HIS A 466 4.16 -4.97 -17.97
CA HIS A 466 3.12 -6.00 -18.08
C HIS A 466 2.91 -6.46 -19.54
N LYS A 467 3.96 -6.49 -20.35
CA LYS A 467 3.87 -6.88 -21.77
C LYS A 467 3.53 -8.36 -21.97
N ASP A 468 3.98 -9.24 -21.05
CA ASP A 468 3.90 -10.70 -21.20
C ASP A 468 2.85 -11.36 -20.27
N ILE A 469 2.12 -10.57 -19.52
CA ILE A 469 1.07 -11.03 -18.61
C ILE A 469 -0.27 -10.38 -18.96
N CYS A 470 -1.35 -11.05 -18.58
CA CYS A 470 -2.70 -10.57 -18.92
C CYS A 470 -3.08 -9.32 -18.12
N GLU A 471 -2.60 -9.17 -16.91
CA GLU A 471 -2.93 -8.05 -16.05
C GLU A 471 -2.30 -6.75 -16.56
N SER A 472 -3.09 -5.71 -16.57
CA SER A 472 -2.63 -4.33 -16.77
C SER A 472 -2.07 -3.75 -15.48
N GLY A 473 -1.68 -2.47 -15.48
CA GLY A 473 -1.10 -1.81 -14.31
C GLY A 473 -2.13 -1.33 -13.29
N SER A 474 -1.81 -1.49 -12.03
CA SER A 474 -2.51 -0.84 -10.92
C SER A 474 -1.54 -0.39 -9.84
N LYS A 475 -2.01 0.45 -8.95
CA LYS A 475 -1.27 0.85 -7.75
C LYS A 475 -2.25 1.21 -6.65
N GLY A 476 -1.93 0.79 -5.42
CA GLY A 476 -2.57 1.22 -4.21
C GLY A 476 -1.61 2.01 -3.32
N VAL A 477 -2.12 3.03 -2.65
CA VAL A 477 -1.38 3.81 -1.65
C VAL A 477 -2.24 3.95 -0.41
N VAL A 478 -1.67 3.61 0.74
CA VAL A 478 -2.26 3.77 2.06
C VAL A 478 -1.46 4.82 2.81
N VAL A 479 -2.13 5.87 3.28
CA VAL A 479 -1.54 6.97 4.04
C VAL A 479 -2.14 6.95 5.45
N PRO A 480 -1.41 6.40 6.44
CA PRO A 480 -1.88 6.43 7.83
C PRO A 480 -2.02 7.86 8.33
N TYR A 481 -2.98 8.11 9.21
CA TYR A 481 -3.01 9.39 9.93
C TYR A 481 -1.80 9.51 10.86
N PRO A 482 -1.27 10.72 11.10
CA PRO A 482 -0.07 10.91 11.90
C PRO A 482 -0.11 10.30 13.30
N LEU A 483 -1.28 10.30 13.91
CA LEU A 483 -1.53 9.70 15.22
C LEU A 483 -1.36 8.17 15.20
N TYR A 484 -1.65 7.55 14.06
CA TYR A 484 -1.66 6.11 13.85
C TYR A 484 -0.50 5.61 12.99
N ALA A 485 0.55 6.38 12.83
CA ALA A 485 1.72 6.03 11.99
C ALA A 485 2.39 4.69 12.38
N LYS A 486 2.21 4.25 13.63
CA LYS A 486 2.74 2.97 14.12
C LYS A 486 1.80 1.78 13.88
N TYR A 487 0.54 2.03 13.49
CA TYR A 487 -0.50 1.02 13.34
C TYR A 487 -0.58 0.51 11.89
N SER A 488 0.54 0.02 11.37
CA SER A 488 0.67 -0.38 9.95
C SER A 488 -0.33 -1.46 9.54
N GLN A 489 -0.56 -2.46 10.41
CA GLN A 489 -1.51 -3.54 10.14
C GLN A 489 -2.95 -3.01 10.13
N GLU A 490 -3.30 -2.17 11.09
CA GLU A 490 -4.64 -1.59 11.20
C GLU A 490 -4.96 -0.67 10.01
N ALA A 491 -3.98 0.16 9.61
CA ALA A 491 -4.09 1.02 8.42
C ALA A 491 -4.30 0.20 7.14
N LEU A 492 -3.58 -0.92 6.99
CA LEU A 492 -3.75 -1.82 5.86
C LEU A 492 -5.11 -2.53 5.89
N TYR A 493 -5.59 -2.92 7.06
CA TYR A 493 -6.90 -3.56 7.19
C TYR A 493 -8.05 -2.59 6.89
N ASP A 494 -7.97 -1.30 7.29
CA ASP A 494 -8.95 -0.30 6.85
C ASP A 494 -9.10 -0.30 5.34
N TYR A 495 -7.96 -0.27 4.65
CA TYR A 495 -7.93 -0.24 3.20
C TYR A 495 -8.47 -1.53 2.56
N THR A 496 -7.96 -2.69 2.98
CA THR A 496 -8.32 -3.97 2.36
C THR A 496 -9.75 -4.38 2.66
N GLU A 497 -10.24 -4.20 3.90
CA GLU A 497 -11.62 -4.50 4.28
C GLU A 497 -12.62 -3.61 3.54
N GLY A 498 -12.32 -2.30 3.40
CA GLY A 498 -13.16 -1.38 2.65
C GLY A 498 -13.30 -1.78 1.18
N ILE A 499 -12.21 -2.16 0.52
CA ILE A 499 -12.28 -2.63 -0.87
C ILE A 499 -12.98 -3.99 -0.96
N MET A 500 -12.75 -4.91 -0.01
CA MET A 500 -13.45 -6.20 0.02
C MET A 500 -14.97 -6.02 0.18
N ASP A 501 -15.44 -5.04 0.94
CA ASP A 501 -16.88 -4.72 1.00
C ASP A 501 -17.45 -4.41 -0.39
N LEU A 502 -16.69 -3.73 -1.24
CA LEU A 502 -17.12 -3.39 -2.60
C LEU A 502 -16.97 -4.54 -3.60
N MET A 503 -16.22 -5.58 -3.25
CA MET A 503 -16.08 -6.82 -4.03
C MET A 503 -17.10 -7.88 -3.62
N LEU A 504 -17.36 -8.00 -2.31
CA LEU A 504 -18.28 -8.97 -1.70
C LEU A 504 -19.61 -8.25 -1.40
N LEU A 505 -20.35 -7.89 -2.45
CA LEU A 505 -21.56 -7.09 -2.34
C LEU A 505 -22.67 -7.84 -1.58
N ASP A 506 -23.42 -7.10 -0.78
CA ASP A 506 -24.65 -7.53 -0.12
C ASP A 506 -25.77 -6.50 -0.36
N ASP A 507 -26.97 -6.77 0.17
CA ASP A 507 -28.15 -5.91 -0.02
C ASP A 507 -28.00 -4.50 0.57
N SER A 508 -26.98 -4.25 1.39
CA SER A 508 -26.68 -2.91 1.94
C SER A 508 -25.93 -2.00 0.97
N ILE A 509 -25.42 -2.53 -0.14
CA ILE A 509 -24.62 -1.80 -1.12
C ILE A 509 -25.38 -1.69 -2.44
N ILE A 510 -25.67 -0.48 -2.87
CA ILE A 510 -26.27 -0.23 -4.19
C ILE A 510 -25.15 -0.22 -5.23
N ASP A 511 -25.27 -1.08 -6.22
CA ASP A 511 -24.28 -1.26 -7.28
C ASP A 511 -24.77 -0.68 -8.63
N TYR A 512 -24.18 0.45 -9.03
CA TYR A 512 -24.36 1.03 -10.36
C TYR A 512 -23.29 0.59 -11.36
N HIS A 513 -22.27 -0.17 -10.92
CA HIS A 513 -21.27 -0.73 -11.82
C HIS A 513 -21.79 -1.97 -12.55
N GLY A 514 -22.57 -2.80 -11.85
CA GLY A 514 -23.25 -3.96 -12.41
C GLY A 514 -22.30 -5.07 -12.89
N LYS A 515 -21.04 -5.05 -12.49
CA LYS A 515 -20.02 -6.04 -12.85
C LYS A 515 -19.26 -6.51 -11.62
N GLN A 516 -18.95 -7.80 -11.60
CA GLN A 516 -18.03 -8.33 -10.62
C GLN A 516 -16.60 -7.78 -10.89
N GLU A 517 -15.90 -7.38 -9.85
CA GLU A 517 -14.54 -6.88 -9.95
C GLU A 517 -13.57 -7.79 -9.20
N MET A 518 -12.36 -7.90 -9.72
CA MET A 518 -11.22 -8.55 -9.07
C MET A 518 -10.15 -7.50 -8.80
N VAL A 519 -9.73 -7.38 -7.54
CA VAL A 519 -8.66 -6.45 -7.16
C VAL A 519 -7.49 -7.25 -6.60
N PHE A 520 -6.29 -6.91 -7.04
CA PHE A 520 -5.06 -7.58 -6.65
C PHE A 520 -4.12 -6.59 -5.97
N PHE A 521 -3.60 -6.98 -4.81
CA PHE A 521 -2.66 -6.18 -4.04
C PHE A 521 -1.29 -6.86 -4.03
N GLY A 522 -0.29 -6.30 -4.72
CA GLY A 522 1.08 -6.79 -4.64
C GLY A 522 1.80 -6.24 -3.40
N PRO A 523 2.80 -6.95 -2.88
CA PRO A 523 3.68 -6.40 -1.86
C PRO A 523 4.49 -5.23 -2.41
N ASP A 524 4.63 -4.19 -1.61
CA ASP A 524 5.46 -3.03 -1.89
C ASP A 524 6.04 -2.52 -0.57
N GLU A 525 6.60 -1.33 -0.57
CA GLU A 525 7.17 -0.73 0.62
C GLU A 525 6.15 -0.68 1.77
N GLY A 526 6.53 -1.24 2.90
CA GLY A 526 5.75 -1.27 4.14
C GLY A 526 4.65 -2.34 4.23
N THR A 527 4.34 -3.09 3.16
CA THR A 527 3.22 -4.05 3.16
C THR A 527 3.62 -5.53 3.05
N ALA A 528 4.82 -5.83 2.56
CA ALA A 528 5.22 -7.22 2.30
C ALA A 528 5.00 -8.18 3.49
N PRO A 529 5.37 -7.85 4.75
CA PRO A 529 5.17 -8.75 5.89
C PRO A 529 3.70 -8.91 6.31
N LEU A 530 2.77 -8.14 5.74
CA LEU A 530 1.35 -8.10 6.11
C LEU A 530 0.45 -8.86 5.11
N MET A 531 1.01 -9.36 4.01
CA MET A 531 0.24 -9.97 2.92
C MET A 531 -0.48 -11.27 3.33
N ASP A 532 0.10 -12.07 4.21
CA ASP A 532 -0.58 -13.25 4.75
C ASP A 532 -1.86 -12.88 5.52
N GLY A 533 -1.83 -11.78 6.27
CA GLY A 533 -3.01 -11.27 6.97
C GLY A 533 -4.12 -10.87 6.00
N VAL A 534 -3.78 -10.20 4.89
CA VAL A 534 -4.75 -9.81 3.85
C VAL A 534 -5.39 -11.04 3.21
N ALA A 535 -4.61 -12.05 2.85
CA ALA A 535 -5.12 -13.29 2.27
C ALA A 535 -6.00 -14.07 3.27
N GLY A 536 -5.57 -14.15 4.54
CA GLY A 536 -6.35 -14.77 5.62
C GLY A 536 -7.70 -14.10 5.82
N ARG A 537 -7.75 -12.76 5.83
CA ARG A 537 -9.01 -12.00 5.93
C ARG A 537 -9.93 -12.24 4.74
N ALA A 538 -9.41 -12.25 3.53
CA ALA A 538 -10.20 -12.55 2.34
C ALA A 538 -10.83 -13.95 2.42
N ARG A 539 -10.08 -14.94 2.93
CA ARG A 539 -10.57 -16.31 3.17
C ARG A 539 -11.69 -16.34 4.22
N GLU A 540 -11.49 -15.70 5.37
CA GLU A 540 -12.48 -15.62 6.45
C GLU A 540 -13.77 -14.93 6.01
N ARG A 541 -13.67 -13.96 5.12
CA ARG A 541 -14.82 -13.28 4.51
C ARG A 541 -15.52 -14.08 3.40
N GLY A 542 -15.03 -15.27 3.08
CA GLY A 542 -15.61 -16.13 2.05
C GLY A 542 -15.32 -15.68 0.61
N TYR A 543 -14.25 -14.91 0.39
CA TYR A 543 -13.84 -14.58 -0.98
C TYR A 543 -13.26 -15.83 -1.66
N ASN A 544 -13.93 -16.33 -2.69
CA ASN A 544 -13.55 -17.58 -3.35
C ASN A 544 -12.12 -17.59 -3.89
N TYR A 545 -11.66 -16.43 -4.36
CA TYR A 545 -10.31 -16.27 -4.92
C TYR A 545 -9.34 -15.63 -3.93
N TRP A 546 -9.48 -15.91 -2.63
CA TRP A 546 -8.66 -15.33 -1.56
C TRP A 546 -7.15 -15.53 -1.77
N ARG A 547 -6.75 -16.61 -2.46
CA ARG A 547 -5.34 -16.89 -2.78
C ARG A 547 -4.76 -15.89 -3.78
N THR A 548 -5.61 -15.22 -4.57
CA THR A 548 -5.16 -14.28 -5.60
C THR A 548 -5.26 -12.82 -5.17
N ILE A 549 -5.93 -12.50 -4.06
CA ILE A 549 -6.12 -11.11 -3.63
C ILE A 549 -4.80 -10.38 -3.42
N THR A 550 -3.76 -11.12 -3.02
CA THR A 550 -2.40 -10.61 -2.87
C THR A 550 -1.36 -11.62 -3.34
N THR A 551 -0.20 -11.10 -3.69
CA THR A 551 1.01 -11.87 -3.99
C THR A 551 2.06 -11.66 -2.88
N GLY A 552 3.17 -12.42 -2.89
CA GLY A 552 4.23 -12.28 -1.90
C GLY A 552 3.87 -12.76 -0.49
N LYS A 553 2.87 -13.62 -0.36
CA LYS A 553 2.50 -14.30 0.89
C LYS A 553 3.27 -15.60 1.07
N SER A 554 3.40 -16.08 2.31
CA SER A 554 4.15 -17.30 2.63
C SER A 554 3.46 -18.59 2.17
N ILE A 555 2.17 -18.54 1.90
CA ILE A 555 1.34 -19.68 1.43
C ILE A 555 1.34 -19.85 -0.09
N GLY A 556 2.28 -19.32 -0.80
CA GLY A 556 2.42 -19.40 -2.25
C GLY A 556 3.82 -19.78 -2.68
N ILE A 557 4.04 -19.78 -4.00
CA ILE A 557 5.39 -19.84 -4.57
C ILE A 557 5.91 -18.41 -4.65
N PRO A 558 7.11 -18.09 -4.11
CA PRO A 558 7.62 -16.72 -4.23
C PRO A 558 7.83 -16.37 -5.69
N HIS A 559 7.35 -15.23 -6.07
CA HIS A 559 7.57 -14.67 -7.40
C HIS A 559 8.95 -14.05 -7.55
N ASP A 560 9.71 -14.02 -6.45
CA ASP A 560 10.79 -13.08 -6.33
C ASP A 560 12.15 -13.70 -6.55
N THR A 561 12.97 -12.97 -6.76
CA THR A 561 14.35 -12.53 -6.68
C THR A 561 15.23 -13.43 -5.81
N TYR A 562 14.68 -14.38 -5.08
CA TYR A 562 15.44 -15.38 -4.35
C TYR A 562 16.08 -16.40 -5.30
N GLY A 563 17.31 -16.76 -5.02
CA GLY A 563 17.97 -17.90 -5.64
C GLY A 563 17.32 -19.22 -5.26
N LEU A 564 17.71 -20.32 -5.93
CA LEU A 564 17.14 -21.64 -5.70
C LEU A 564 17.23 -22.12 -4.25
N LEU A 565 18.33 -21.86 -3.57
CA LEU A 565 18.55 -22.29 -2.18
C LEU A 565 17.58 -21.58 -1.23
N GLU A 566 17.40 -20.27 -1.40
CA GLU A 566 16.50 -19.49 -0.55
C GLU A 566 15.03 -19.81 -0.80
N SER A 567 14.65 -20.01 -2.05
CA SER A 567 13.32 -20.52 -2.39
C SER A 567 13.10 -21.89 -1.77
N GLY A 568 14.09 -22.75 -1.77
CA GLY A 568 14.06 -24.04 -1.13
C GLY A 568 13.86 -23.96 0.39
N GLU A 569 14.59 -23.07 1.06
CA GLU A 569 14.42 -22.84 2.51
C GLU A 569 13.03 -22.29 2.84
N LEU A 570 12.56 -21.29 2.11
CA LEU A 570 11.28 -20.64 2.35
C LEU A 570 10.10 -21.63 2.20
N PHE A 571 10.20 -22.59 1.28
CA PHE A 571 9.16 -23.61 1.08
C PHE A 571 9.40 -24.91 1.83
N GLY A 572 10.37 -24.95 2.73
CA GLY A 572 10.72 -26.18 3.46
C GLY A 572 11.37 -27.23 2.57
N LEU A 573 11.94 -26.87 1.43
CA LEU A 573 12.72 -27.74 0.57
C LEU A 573 14.17 -27.87 1.04
N PHE A 574 14.63 -26.89 1.83
CA PHE A 574 15.99 -26.87 2.36
C PHE A 574 16.13 -27.84 3.52
N ASP A 575 17.02 -28.79 3.38
CA ASP A 575 17.39 -29.72 4.44
C ASP A 575 18.56 -29.14 5.24
N ARG A 576 18.28 -28.66 6.44
CA ARG A 576 19.28 -28.03 7.31
C ARG A 576 20.35 -29.04 7.77
N ASP A 577 19.99 -30.28 7.91
CA ASP A 577 20.95 -31.34 8.34
C ASP A 577 21.93 -31.66 7.22
N LYS A 578 21.46 -31.58 5.96
CA LYS A 578 22.29 -31.80 4.77
C LYS A 578 22.94 -30.51 4.23
N GLN A 579 22.62 -29.35 4.80
CA GLN A 579 23.10 -28.04 4.35
C GLN A 579 22.83 -27.77 2.86
N GLY A 580 21.70 -28.24 2.34
CA GLY A 580 21.38 -28.09 0.93
C GLY A 580 19.91 -28.33 0.65
N VAL A 581 19.54 -28.27 -0.62
CA VAL A 581 18.18 -28.45 -1.14
C VAL A 581 18.12 -29.74 -1.92
N ASP A 582 17.30 -30.70 -1.47
CA ASP A 582 17.04 -31.94 -2.18
C ASP A 582 15.99 -31.68 -3.29
N LEU A 583 16.41 -31.72 -4.55
CA LEU A 583 15.54 -31.51 -5.70
C LEU A 583 15.42 -32.77 -6.54
N GLN A 584 14.23 -32.99 -7.13
CA GLN A 584 14.02 -34.00 -8.16
C GLN A 584 14.19 -33.35 -9.53
N ILE A 585 15.32 -33.60 -10.20
CA ILE A 585 15.61 -33.11 -11.53
C ILE A 585 15.70 -34.29 -12.48
N ASP A 586 14.80 -34.36 -13.48
CA ASP A 586 14.75 -35.43 -14.48
C ASP A 586 14.70 -36.85 -13.85
N GLY A 587 13.96 -37.00 -12.75
CA GLY A 587 13.77 -38.27 -12.03
C GLY A 587 14.97 -38.66 -11.14
N ARG A 588 15.93 -37.80 -10.95
CA ARG A 588 17.07 -38.00 -10.04
C ARG A 588 16.99 -37.05 -8.86
N SER A 589 17.28 -37.57 -7.68
CA SER A 589 17.46 -36.75 -6.48
C SER A 589 18.83 -36.06 -6.54
N VAL A 590 18.86 -34.75 -6.52
CA VAL A 590 20.07 -33.92 -6.53
C VAL A 590 20.09 -33.02 -5.30
N LEU A 591 21.09 -33.16 -4.46
CA LEU A 591 21.33 -32.26 -3.34
C LEU A 591 22.07 -31.02 -3.86
N LEU A 592 21.40 -29.87 -3.85
CA LEU A 592 22.01 -28.58 -4.18
C LEU A 592 22.59 -27.97 -2.91
N THR A 593 23.91 -27.83 -2.89
CA THR A 593 24.68 -27.22 -1.80
C THR A 593 24.93 -25.73 -2.05
N ASN A 594 25.65 -25.07 -1.15
CA ASN A 594 26.07 -23.66 -1.31
C ASN A 594 27.15 -23.45 -2.40
N GLU A 595 27.49 -24.48 -3.18
CA GLU A 595 28.49 -24.38 -4.25
C GLU A 595 27.80 -24.21 -5.60
N MET A 596 28.00 -23.05 -6.23
CA MET A 596 27.31 -22.66 -7.47
C MET A 596 27.56 -23.59 -8.64
N GLU A 597 28.77 -24.15 -8.75
CA GLU A 597 29.14 -25.09 -9.82
C GLU A 597 28.23 -26.33 -9.78
N GLU A 598 28.00 -26.87 -8.58
CA GLU A 598 27.15 -28.03 -8.40
C GLU A 598 25.67 -27.71 -8.75
N ILE A 599 25.19 -26.53 -8.36
CA ILE A 599 23.84 -26.08 -8.68
C ILE A 599 23.67 -25.93 -10.20
N TYR A 600 24.63 -25.27 -10.85
CA TYR A 600 24.59 -25.03 -12.29
C TYR A 600 24.62 -26.34 -13.10
N ASP A 601 25.49 -27.26 -12.72
CA ASP A 601 25.59 -28.57 -13.35
C ASP A 601 24.34 -29.42 -13.10
N ALA A 602 23.76 -29.38 -11.91
CA ALA A 602 22.57 -30.12 -11.53
C ALA A 602 21.34 -29.76 -12.39
N ILE A 603 21.22 -28.49 -12.77
CA ILE A 603 20.15 -28.00 -13.68
C ILE A 603 20.56 -28.07 -15.15
N GLY A 604 21.71 -28.69 -15.47
CA GLY A 604 22.21 -28.90 -16.83
C GLY A 604 22.61 -27.61 -17.56
N GLY A 605 22.96 -26.57 -16.86
CA GLY A 605 23.38 -25.28 -17.41
C GLY A 605 22.34 -24.54 -18.26
N LYS A 606 21.10 -25.05 -18.30
CA LYS A 606 20.05 -24.52 -19.16
C LYS A 606 19.25 -23.37 -18.53
N ILE A 607 19.21 -23.31 -17.20
CA ILE A 607 18.41 -22.36 -16.43
C ILE A 607 19.34 -21.59 -15.51
N SER A 608 19.14 -20.28 -15.41
CA SER A 608 19.83 -19.45 -14.44
C SER A 608 19.50 -19.91 -13.02
N THR A 609 20.49 -19.97 -12.14
CA THR A 609 20.29 -20.19 -10.70
C THR A 609 19.86 -18.93 -9.97
N SER A 610 19.73 -17.82 -10.69
CA SER A 610 19.23 -16.55 -10.19
C SER A 610 17.71 -16.59 -9.92
N GLY A 611 17.24 -15.68 -9.10
CA GLY A 611 15.82 -15.42 -8.93
C GLY A 611 15.14 -14.92 -10.21
N MET A 612 13.84 -14.76 -10.18
CA MET A 612 13.04 -14.44 -11.36
C MET A 612 13.39 -13.08 -11.97
N THR A 613 13.58 -12.06 -11.14
CA THR A 613 13.96 -10.71 -11.63
C THR A 613 15.39 -10.70 -12.16
N THR A 614 16.34 -11.30 -11.47
CA THR A 614 17.72 -11.40 -11.91
C THR A 614 17.83 -12.25 -13.17
N GLY A 615 17.04 -13.32 -13.29
CA GLY A 615 16.94 -14.12 -14.50
C GLY A 615 16.56 -13.28 -15.72
N CYS A 616 15.60 -12.36 -15.56
CA CYS A 616 15.21 -11.42 -16.60
C CYS A 616 16.35 -10.43 -16.94
N VAL A 617 16.98 -9.83 -15.93
CA VAL A 617 18.09 -8.88 -16.10
C VAL A 617 19.25 -9.54 -16.83
N MET A 618 19.67 -10.73 -16.40
CA MET A 618 20.77 -11.47 -17.00
C MET A 618 20.47 -11.98 -18.40
N SER A 619 19.22 -12.38 -18.65
CA SER A 619 18.79 -12.77 -20.01
C SER A 619 18.85 -11.56 -20.97
N SER A 620 18.40 -10.40 -20.52
CA SER A 620 18.51 -9.15 -21.29
C SER A 620 19.98 -8.76 -21.49
N PHE A 621 20.81 -8.83 -20.45
CA PHE A 621 22.25 -8.53 -20.53
C PHE A 621 22.97 -9.46 -21.50
N ARG A 622 22.79 -10.77 -21.37
CA ARG A 622 23.42 -11.76 -22.25
C ARG A 622 22.97 -11.61 -23.70
N THR A 623 21.70 -11.31 -23.93
CA THR A 623 21.19 -11.02 -25.26
C THR A 623 21.82 -9.77 -25.86
N LEU A 624 21.94 -8.70 -25.04
CA LEU A 624 22.59 -7.45 -25.45
C LEU A 624 24.05 -7.66 -25.84
N ILE A 625 24.85 -8.27 -24.96
CA ILE A 625 26.29 -8.47 -25.22
C ILE A 625 26.55 -9.42 -26.38
N GLN A 626 25.71 -10.47 -26.53
CA GLN A 626 25.80 -11.41 -27.67
C GLN A 626 25.56 -10.69 -29.01
N HIS A 627 24.58 -9.79 -29.07
CA HIS A 627 24.29 -8.97 -30.25
C HIS A 627 25.51 -8.16 -30.69
N TYR A 628 26.27 -7.61 -29.74
CA TYR A 628 27.49 -6.85 -29.99
C TYR A 628 28.79 -7.71 -29.95
N LYS A 629 28.66 -9.05 -29.96
CA LYS A 629 29.76 -10.02 -30.00
C LYS A 629 30.76 -9.87 -28.84
N ALA A 630 30.25 -9.51 -27.63
CA ALA A 630 31.02 -9.49 -26.41
C ALA A 630 30.75 -10.75 -25.57
N GLU A 631 31.71 -11.17 -24.78
CA GLU A 631 31.66 -12.35 -23.91
C GLU A 631 31.61 -11.91 -22.45
N GLU A 632 30.66 -12.48 -21.70
CA GLU A 632 30.40 -12.13 -20.31
C GLU A 632 31.63 -12.26 -19.43
N GLU A 633 32.43 -13.32 -19.63
CA GLU A 633 33.63 -13.64 -18.86
C GLU A 633 34.74 -12.59 -19.02
N GLN A 634 34.66 -11.78 -20.07
CA GLN A 634 35.67 -10.75 -20.40
C GLN A 634 35.24 -9.35 -19.96
N LEU A 635 34.00 -9.20 -19.44
CA LEU A 635 33.47 -7.92 -19.01
C LEU A 635 33.62 -7.74 -17.52
N ASN A 636 34.29 -6.68 -17.10
CA ASN A 636 34.38 -6.29 -15.71
C ASN A 636 33.14 -5.51 -15.32
N LEU A 637 32.45 -5.97 -14.25
CA LEU A 637 31.17 -5.46 -13.80
C LEU A 637 31.33 -4.52 -12.62
N MET A 638 30.56 -3.44 -12.65
CA MET A 638 30.14 -2.74 -11.44
C MET A 638 28.66 -2.94 -11.17
N MET A 639 28.27 -2.91 -9.90
CA MET A 639 26.88 -2.98 -9.47
C MET A 639 26.63 -2.04 -8.30
N THR A 640 25.42 -1.53 -8.21
CA THR A 640 24.88 -0.87 -7.03
C THR A 640 23.84 -1.78 -6.38
N GLY A 641 23.76 -1.77 -5.04
CA GLY A 641 23.08 -2.83 -4.32
C GLY A 641 23.99 -4.05 -4.14
N GLY A 642 24.04 -4.59 -2.98
CA GLY A 642 25.01 -5.58 -2.56
C GLY A 642 24.43 -6.96 -2.29
N PRO A 643 25.23 -7.82 -1.62
CA PRO A 643 24.84 -9.21 -1.34
C PRO A 643 23.66 -9.38 -0.37
N ASP A 644 23.18 -8.33 0.28
CA ASP A 644 21.98 -8.34 1.11
C ASP A 644 20.70 -7.96 0.35
N GLY A 645 20.83 -7.48 -0.88
CA GLY A 645 19.72 -7.15 -1.76
C GLY A 645 19.28 -8.37 -2.60
N ASP A 646 18.00 -8.45 -2.91
CA ASP A 646 17.45 -9.55 -3.70
C ASP A 646 18.15 -9.68 -5.08
N LEU A 647 18.20 -8.58 -5.80
CA LEU A 647 18.84 -8.55 -7.11
C LEU A 647 20.36 -8.74 -7.00
N GLY A 648 21.00 -8.00 -6.09
CA GLY A 648 22.46 -8.02 -5.94
C GLY A 648 23.00 -9.38 -5.52
N ALA A 649 22.33 -10.06 -4.57
CA ALA A 649 22.73 -11.39 -4.14
C ALA A 649 22.65 -12.40 -5.29
N ASN A 650 21.58 -12.37 -6.07
CA ASN A 650 21.40 -13.28 -7.19
C ASN A 650 22.34 -12.94 -8.38
N GLU A 651 22.62 -11.66 -8.61
CA GLU A 651 23.58 -11.22 -9.62
C GLU A 651 24.99 -11.73 -9.33
N ILE A 652 25.42 -11.62 -8.06
CA ILE A 652 26.70 -12.17 -7.61
C ILE A 652 26.81 -13.67 -7.90
N GLN A 653 25.72 -14.41 -7.74
CA GLN A 653 25.68 -15.85 -7.98
C GLN A 653 25.83 -16.20 -9.45
N CYS A 654 25.18 -15.47 -10.35
CA CYS A 654 25.04 -15.86 -11.75
C CYS A 654 25.96 -15.14 -12.75
N TYR A 655 26.58 -14.02 -12.38
CA TYR A 655 27.50 -13.29 -13.23
C TYR A 655 28.81 -14.09 -13.43
N LYS A 656 29.24 -14.29 -14.70
CA LYS A 656 30.40 -15.13 -15.01
C LYS A 656 31.72 -14.38 -15.05
N GLY A 657 31.69 -13.08 -15.32
CA GLY A 657 32.86 -12.22 -15.34
C GLY A 657 33.32 -11.76 -13.95
N LYS A 658 34.26 -10.83 -13.91
CA LYS A 658 34.77 -10.24 -12.67
C LYS A 658 33.83 -9.15 -12.19
N ILE A 659 33.53 -9.11 -10.89
CA ILE A 659 32.86 -8.01 -10.22
C ILE A 659 33.94 -7.17 -9.55
N CYS A 660 34.14 -5.95 -10.01
CA CYS A 660 35.22 -5.08 -9.54
C CYS A 660 34.77 -4.01 -8.56
N LEU A 661 33.46 -3.65 -8.56
CA LEU A 661 32.93 -2.59 -7.73
C LEU A 661 31.51 -2.94 -7.28
N ILE A 662 31.28 -2.86 -5.97
CA ILE A 662 29.96 -2.92 -5.35
C ILE A 662 29.77 -1.69 -4.49
N ILE A 663 28.65 -0.98 -4.67
CA ILE A 663 28.22 0.14 -3.83
C ILE A 663 26.86 -0.22 -3.25
N ASP A 664 26.79 -0.42 -1.95
CA ASP A 664 25.56 -0.75 -1.24
C ASP A 664 25.38 0.10 0.03
N GLY A 665 24.36 -0.18 0.83
CA GLY A 665 24.11 0.53 2.08
C GLY A 665 25.20 0.39 3.16
N GLY A 666 26.20 -0.45 2.98
CA GLY A 666 27.29 -0.67 3.90
C GLY A 666 28.59 0.04 3.54
N SER A 667 28.98 -0.05 2.27
CA SER A 667 30.30 0.42 1.86
C SER A 667 30.42 0.68 0.36
N VAL A 668 31.53 1.28 -0.03
CA VAL A 668 32.12 1.16 -1.38
C VAL A 668 33.17 0.06 -1.30
N LEU A 669 32.93 -1.05 -1.96
CA LEU A 669 33.77 -2.22 -2.02
C LEU A 669 34.36 -2.35 -3.43
N TYR A 670 35.67 -2.27 -3.54
CA TYR A 670 36.37 -2.17 -4.82
C TYR A 670 37.63 -3.05 -4.85
N ASP A 671 37.81 -3.74 -5.98
CA ASP A 671 39.05 -4.43 -6.31
C ASP A 671 39.26 -4.43 -7.84
N PRO A 672 40.32 -3.81 -8.37
CA PRO A 672 40.55 -3.77 -9.81
C PRO A 672 40.79 -5.14 -10.45
N ASP A 673 41.32 -6.11 -9.67
CA ASP A 673 41.57 -7.48 -10.12
C ASP A 673 40.33 -8.39 -10.02
N GLY A 674 39.26 -7.87 -9.47
CA GLY A 674 37.99 -8.55 -9.21
C GLY A 674 37.88 -9.02 -7.76
N LEU A 675 36.72 -8.74 -7.16
CA LEU A 675 36.38 -9.17 -5.80
C LEU A 675 36.32 -10.70 -5.71
N ASP A 676 36.77 -11.25 -4.57
CA ASP A 676 36.69 -12.70 -4.31
C ASP A 676 35.25 -13.20 -4.38
N LYS A 677 34.92 -13.89 -5.46
CA LYS A 677 33.57 -14.37 -5.73
C LYS A 677 33.06 -15.35 -4.69
N LYS A 678 33.97 -16.21 -4.14
CA LYS A 678 33.57 -17.17 -3.08
C LYS A 678 33.13 -16.45 -1.81
N GLU A 679 33.84 -15.39 -1.43
CA GLU A 679 33.49 -14.60 -0.27
C GLU A 679 32.17 -13.82 -0.51
N LEU A 680 32.00 -13.22 -1.70
CA LEU A 680 30.74 -12.56 -2.06
C LEU A 680 29.54 -13.52 -2.03
N MET A 681 29.71 -14.71 -2.58
CA MET A 681 28.66 -15.75 -2.57
C MET A 681 28.29 -16.19 -1.16
N LYS A 682 29.28 -16.40 -0.30
CA LYS A 682 29.05 -16.75 1.11
C LYS A 682 28.20 -15.69 1.80
N ILE A 683 28.47 -14.40 1.57
CA ILE A 683 27.66 -13.31 2.13
C ILE A 683 26.27 -13.31 1.52
N ALA A 684 26.15 -13.49 0.21
CA ALA A 684 24.86 -13.53 -0.50
C ALA A 684 23.96 -14.67 0.01
N PHE A 685 24.49 -15.86 0.26
CA PHE A 685 23.74 -16.97 0.85
C PHE A 685 23.30 -16.72 2.30
N GLN A 686 23.96 -15.82 3.00
CA GLN A 686 23.64 -15.44 4.38
C GLN A 686 22.74 -14.19 4.46
N ARG A 687 22.22 -13.67 3.35
CA ARG A 687 21.46 -12.40 3.33
C ARG A 687 20.23 -12.40 4.23
N ASN A 688 19.58 -13.55 4.41
CA ASN A 688 18.42 -13.68 5.28
C ASN A 688 18.77 -13.93 6.75
N SER A 689 20.08 -14.03 7.09
CA SER A 689 20.53 -14.12 8.48
C SER A 689 20.24 -12.81 9.22
N ARG A 690 20.05 -12.91 10.54
CA ARG A 690 19.91 -11.70 11.40
C ARG A 690 21.18 -11.51 12.23
N PRO A 691 21.85 -10.32 12.12
CA PRO A 691 21.54 -9.19 11.24
C PRO A 691 21.84 -9.49 9.75
N ARG A 692 21.17 -8.83 8.83
CA ARG A 692 21.45 -8.89 7.38
C ARG A 692 22.92 -8.52 7.13
N ARG A 693 23.56 -9.25 6.22
CA ARG A 693 24.96 -9.06 5.88
C ARG A 693 25.11 -8.49 4.49
N ASN A 694 25.58 -7.25 4.40
CA ASN A 694 25.92 -6.57 3.14
C ASN A 694 27.43 -6.56 2.90
N SER A 695 27.92 -5.67 2.05
CA SER A 695 29.37 -5.52 1.76
C SER A 695 30.25 -5.26 2.99
N LEU A 696 29.69 -4.80 4.11
CA LEU A 696 30.43 -4.69 5.40
C LEU A 696 31.01 -6.03 5.87
N ALA A 697 30.34 -7.13 5.55
CA ALA A 697 30.75 -8.46 5.96
C ALA A 697 31.89 -9.06 5.12
N PHE A 698 32.25 -8.41 4.01
CA PHE A 698 33.35 -8.87 3.14
C PHE A 698 34.69 -8.80 3.92
N ASP A 699 35.44 -9.87 3.88
CA ASP A 699 36.73 -9.98 4.57
C ASP A 699 37.80 -9.15 3.83
N ASP A 700 38.34 -8.13 4.50
CA ASP A 700 39.38 -7.25 3.94
C ASP A 700 40.66 -8.02 3.53
N ALA A 701 40.94 -9.16 4.18
CA ALA A 701 42.08 -10.02 3.83
C ALA A 701 41.95 -10.68 2.44
N ARG A 702 40.76 -10.63 1.85
CA ARG A 702 40.48 -11.13 0.47
C ARG A 702 40.63 -10.07 -0.61
N LEU A 703 40.88 -8.81 -0.23
CA LEU A 703 41.15 -7.74 -1.20
C LEU A 703 42.58 -7.87 -1.76
N GLY A 704 42.70 -7.59 -3.04
CA GLY A 704 43.98 -7.42 -3.69
C GLY A 704 44.76 -6.19 -3.21
N PRO A 705 46.01 -6.03 -3.63
CA PRO A 705 46.89 -4.93 -3.13
C PRO A 705 46.32 -3.52 -3.38
N ASN A 706 45.55 -3.38 -4.43
CA ASN A 706 44.90 -2.09 -4.83
C ASN A 706 43.40 -2.05 -4.49
N GLY A 707 42.89 -3.11 -3.83
CA GLY A 707 41.49 -3.17 -3.40
C GLY A 707 41.25 -2.43 -2.11
N PHE A 708 40.03 -1.95 -1.90
CA PHE A 708 39.62 -1.27 -0.67
C PHE A 708 38.14 -1.47 -0.35
N LYS A 709 37.84 -1.33 0.93
CA LYS A 709 36.48 -1.24 1.45
C LYS A 709 36.34 0.03 2.30
N VAL A 710 35.54 1.00 1.82
CA VAL A 710 35.26 2.24 2.56
C VAL A 710 33.86 2.16 3.11
N VAL A 711 33.74 2.00 4.42
CA VAL A 711 32.45 1.96 5.12
C VAL A 711 31.92 3.35 5.37
N LEU A 712 30.59 3.51 5.45
CA LEU A 712 29.95 4.82 5.63
C LEU A 712 30.42 5.55 6.91
N SER A 713 30.70 4.81 7.96
CA SER A 713 31.16 5.38 9.24
C SER A 713 32.66 5.71 9.30
N ALA A 714 33.42 5.38 8.24
CA ALA A 714 34.87 5.60 8.21
C ALA A 714 35.23 7.09 8.28
N LYS A 715 36.29 7.41 9.03
CA LYS A 715 36.85 8.75 9.13
C LYS A 715 38.37 8.67 9.01
N ASN A 716 38.93 9.55 8.19
CA ASN A 716 40.37 9.71 8.01
C ASN A 716 41.12 8.39 7.70
N ILE A 717 40.61 7.64 6.74
CA ILE A 717 41.26 6.40 6.28
C ILE A 717 42.13 6.68 5.06
N THR A 718 43.26 5.96 4.96
CA THR A 718 44.15 6.04 3.81
C THR A 718 43.91 4.85 2.89
N LEU A 719 43.70 5.12 1.61
CA LEU A 719 43.53 4.11 0.57
C LEU A 719 44.90 3.55 0.12
N PRO A 720 44.92 2.42 -0.61
CA PRO A 720 46.17 1.82 -1.12
C PRO A 720 47.03 2.75 -1.98
N ASP A 721 46.41 3.69 -2.68
CA ASP A 721 47.12 4.69 -3.50
C ASP A 721 47.69 5.85 -2.68
N GLY A 722 47.53 5.83 -1.35
CA GLY A 722 47.99 6.87 -0.43
C GLY A 722 47.01 8.05 -0.24
N SER A 723 45.88 8.06 -0.92
CA SER A 723 44.90 9.11 -0.77
C SER A 723 44.14 9.00 0.56
N LEU A 724 43.82 10.14 1.17
CA LEU A 724 43.07 10.24 2.43
C LEU A 724 41.58 10.45 2.15
N ILE A 725 40.75 9.59 2.73
CA ILE A 725 39.29 9.76 2.76
C ILE A 725 38.89 10.29 4.15
N GLU A 726 38.53 11.53 4.20
CA GLU A 726 38.14 12.19 5.46
C GLU A 726 36.80 11.70 6.00
N ASP A 727 35.82 11.45 5.11
CA ASP A 727 34.45 11.04 5.44
C ASP A 727 33.94 9.94 4.50
N GLY A 728 33.73 8.76 5.03
CA GLY A 728 33.26 7.60 4.29
C GLY A 728 31.82 7.78 3.74
N ALA A 729 30.94 8.45 4.47
CA ALA A 729 29.58 8.70 3.99
C ALA A 729 29.56 9.67 2.80
N MET A 730 30.39 10.71 2.82
CA MET A 730 30.54 11.63 1.68
C MET A 730 31.22 10.95 0.50
N PHE A 731 32.24 10.12 0.73
CA PHE A 731 32.88 9.31 -0.30
C PHE A 731 31.87 8.37 -0.97
N HIS A 732 31.09 7.66 -0.18
CA HIS A 732 30.04 6.77 -0.67
C HIS A 732 28.99 7.52 -1.49
N ARG A 733 28.46 8.65 -0.96
CA ARG A 733 27.40 9.42 -1.62
C ARG A 733 27.80 9.96 -2.99
N HIS A 734 29.05 10.38 -3.13
CA HIS A 734 29.55 11.04 -4.34
C HIS A 734 30.41 10.12 -5.21
N PHE A 735 30.55 8.85 -4.88
CA PHE A 735 31.48 7.95 -5.57
C PHE A 735 31.23 7.91 -7.08
N LEU A 736 29.97 7.77 -7.49
CA LEU A 736 29.56 7.62 -8.89
C LEU A 736 29.80 8.89 -9.73
N SER A 737 29.90 10.05 -9.13
CA SER A 737 30.03 11.34 -9.83
C SER A 737 31.23 12.18 -9.40
N ASN A 738 32.09 11.66 -8.56
CA ASN A 738 33.35 12.37 -8.22
C ASN A 738 34.45 11.99 -9.23
N ARG A 739 34.83 12.96 -10.08
CA ARG A 739 35.82 12.77 -11.14
C ARG A 739 37.18 12.29 -10.63
N GLU A 740 37.55 12.59 -9.38
CA GLU A 740 38.77 12.09 -8.77
C GLU A 740 38.81 10.57 -8.66
N ASN A 741 37.67 9.89 -8.63
CA ASN A 741 37.55 8.44 -8.56
C ASN A 741 37.92 7.75 -9.90
N ARG A 742 38.09 8.51 -10.99
CA ARG A 742 38.57 8.01 -12.28
C ARG A 742 39.85 7.18 -12.14
N ARG A 743 40.76 7.60 -11.25
CA ARG A 743 42.01 6.91 -10.96
C ARG A 743 41.86 5.45 -10.53
N PHE A 744 40.76 5.14 -9.83
CA PHE A 744 40.42 3.77 -9.43
C PHE A 744 39.78 3.01 -10.58
N ILE A 745 38.81 3.64 -11.24
CA ILE A 745 37.96 3.00 -12.25
C ILE A 745 38.75 2.66 -13.51
N GLU A 746 39.73 3.49 -13.90
CA GLU A 746 40.61 3.23 -15.03
C GLU A 746 41.39 1.91 -14.82
N GLN A 747 41.86 1.61 -13.61
CA GLN A 747 42.58 0.38 -13.30
C GLN A 747 41.71 -0.86 -13.43
N ALA A 748 40.45 -0.76 -13.02
CA ALA A 748 39.50 -1.86 -13.05
C ALA A 748 38.95 -2.12 -14.47
N ASN A 749 39.04 -1.15 -15.39
CA ASN A 749 38.51 -1.26 -16.74
C ASN A 749 37.08 -1.80 -16.78
N ILE A 750 36.17 -1.13 -16.05
CA ILE A 750 34.77 -1.54 -15.90
C ILE A 750 33.99 -1.28 -17.20
N GLN A 751 33.48 -2.34 -17.81
CA GLN A 751 32.79 -2.27 -19.10
C GLN A 751 31.30 -2.53 -19.02
N ALA A 752 30.83 -3.09 -17.92
CA ALA A 752 29.41 -3.37 -17.68
C ALA A 752 28.94 -2.75 -16.37
N PHE A 753 27.72 -2.22 -16.39
CA PHE A 753 27.03 -1.72 -15.22
C PHE A 753 25.63 -2.31 -15.13
N ILE A 754 25.36 -2.99 -13.99
CA ILE A 754 24.04 -3.51 -13.66
C ILE A 754 23.66 -2.92 -12.30
N PRO A 755 22.87 -1.82 -12.25
CA PRO A 755 22.33 -1.32 -11.00
C PRO A 755 21.31 -2.31 -10.44
N CYS A 756 21.59 -2.89 -9.27
CA CYS A 756 20.72 -3.83 -8.58
C CYS A 756 19.99 -3.20 -7.38
N GLY A 757 20.37 -2.00 -6.98
CA GLY A 757 19.78 -1.20 -5.92
C GLY A 757 20.21 0.26 -6.02
N GLY A 758 19.52 1.13 -5.30
CA GLY A 758 19.81 2.56 -5.28
C GLY A 758 18.52 3.37 -5.09
N PHE A 759 18.69 4.69 -4.98
CA PHE A 759 17.57 5.60 -4.90
C PHE A 759 17.05 5.96 -6.30
N LYS A 760 15.79 6.40 -6.34
CA LYS A 760 15.21 6.96 -7.56
C LYS A 760 16.10 8.11 -8.08
N ASP A 761 16.31 8.13 -9.40
CA ASP A 761 17.09 9.15 -10.09
C ASP A 761 18.50 9.34 -9.50
N THR A 762 19.15 8.24 -9.07
CA THR A 762 20.54 8.24 -8.59
C THR A 762 21.48 8.86 -9.63
N ILE A 763 21.32 8.46 -10.89
CA ILE A 763 21.93 9.14 -12.04
C ILE A 763 20.86 9.97 -12.74
N ASN A 764 21.11 11.25 -12.82
CA ASN A 764 20.17 12.24 -13.33
C ASN A 764 20.87 13.34 -14.15
N ASN A 765 20.08 14.25 -14.71
CA ASN A 765 20.60 15.31 -15.57
C ASN A 765 21.71 16.19 -14.92
N SER A 766 21.78 16.24 -13.59
CA SER A 766 22.80 17.07 -12.91
C SER A 766 24.15 16.37 -12.76
N ASN A 767 24.21 15.04 -12.73
CA ASN A 767 25.43 14.28 -12.44
C ASN A 767 25.87 13.33 -13.57
N ILE A 768 25.09 13.19 -14.63
CA ILE A 768 25.38 12.26 -15.73
C ILE A 768 26.73 12.54 -16.41
N LYS A 769 27.10 13.80 -16.58
CA LYS A 769 28.37 14.16 -17.20
C LYS A 769 29.56 13.72 -16.36
N ASP A 770 29.48 13.94 -15.04
CA ASP A 770 30.52 13.52 -14.12
C ASP A 770 30.60 12.00 -14.02
N PHE A 771 29.44 11.31 -14.01
CA PHE A 771 29.40 9.86 -14.07
C PHE A 771 30.15 9.32 -15.31
N LEU A 772 29.87 9.85 -16.49
CA LEU A 772 30.53 9.41 -17.74
C LEU A 772 32.02 9.73 -17.79
N GLU A 773 32.48 10.77 -17.08
CA GLU A 773 33.88 11.05 -16.95
C GLU A 773 34.62 10.09 -15.99
N VAL A 774 33.92 9.60 -14.98
CA VAL A 774 34.46 8.57 -14.06
C VAL A 774 34.51 7.20 -14.75
N PHE A 775 33.44 6.81 -15.46
CA PHE A 775 33.22 5.48 -16.00
C PHE A 775 33.33 5.46 -17.54
N GLN A 776 34.46 5.89 -18.11
CA GLN A 776 34.67 6.03 -19.56
C GLN A 776 34.68 4.70 -20.32
N GLU A 777 34.96 3.58 -19.67
CA GLU A 777 35.07 2.25 -20.30
C GLU A 777 33.74 1.50 -20.36
N ILE A 778 32.67 2.01 -19.73
CA ILE A 778 31.38 1.36 -19.79
C ILE A 778 30.86 1.28 -21.22
N LYS A 779 30.48 0.08 -21.64
CA LYS A 779 29.89 -0.22 -22.95
C LYS A 779 28.43 -0.64 -22.83
N PHE A 780 28.07 -1.29 -21.71
CA PHE A 780 26.77 -1.89 -21.53
C PHE A 780 26.18 -1.49 -20.16
N ILE A 781 24.93 -1.06 -20.18
CA ILE A 781 24.13 -0.79 -18.97
C ILE A 781 22.84 -1.57 -19.09
N VAL A 782 22.50 -2.36 -18.09
CA VAL A 782 21.19 -3.04 -17.99
C VAL A 782 20.58 -2.75 -16.63
N GLU A 783 19.47 -2.03 -16.63
CA GLU A 783 18.88 -1.50 -15.42
C GLU A 783 18.05 -2.54 -14.66
N GLY A 784 18.64 -3.17 -13.64
CA GLY A 784 17.93 -4.05 -12.72
C GLY A 784 17.09 -3.28 -11.70
N ALA A 785 17.64 -2.20 -11.13
CA ALA A 785 16.92 -1.35 -10.19
C ALA A 785 15.89 -0.44 -10.89
N ASN A 786 14.74 -0.24 -10.26
CA ASN A 786 13.70 0.64 -10.78
C ASN A 786 14.14 2.12 -10.74
N VAL A 787 13.94 2.82 -11.86
CA VAL A 787 14.15 4.28 -11.98
C VAL A 787 15.50 4.78 -11.44
N PHE A 788 16.55 3.99 -11.63
CA PHE A 788 17.90 4.36 -11.22
C PHE A 788 18.44 5.55 -12.03
N PHE A 789 18.16 5.55 -13.33
CA PHE A 789 18.43 6.66 -14.24
C PHE A 789 17.16 7.44 -14.52
N ASP A 790 17.23 8.77 -14.58
CA ASP A 790 16.14 9.58 -15.14
C ASP A 790 16.17 9.54 -16.68
N ASP A 791 15.07 9.91 -17.33
CA ASP A 791 14.98 9.87 -18.79
C ASP A 791 15.91 10.89 -19.46
N ALA A 792 16.24 12.00 -18.80
CA ALA A 792 17.19 12.98 -19.32
C ALA A 792 18.61 12.42 -19.37
N SER A 793 19.04 11.68 -18.34
CA SER A 793 20.35 11.02 -18.32
C SER A 793 20.44 9.89 -19.34
N ARG A 794 19.38 9.08 -19.52
CA ARG A 794 19.32 8.07 -20.58
C ARG A 794 19.49 8.69 -21.97
N ARG A 795 18.80 9.80 -22.26
CA ARG A 795 18.95 10.56 -23.53
C ARG A 795 20.34 11.14 -23.68
N TYR A 796 20.90 11.63 -22.58
CA TYR A 796 22.29 12.16 -22.63
C TYR A 796 23.28 11.06 -22.99
N ILE A 797 23.18 9.86 -22.37
CA ILE A 797 24.01 8.70 -22.70
C ILE A 797 23.85 8.33 -24.18
N ALA A 798 22.62 8.18 -24.66
CA ALA A 798 22.35 7.77 -26.04
C ALA A 798 22.85 8.76 -27.10
N ASN A 799 22.81 10.07 -26.79
CA ASN A 799 23.20 11.11 -27.74
C ASN A 799 24.70 11.45 -27.72
N HIS A 800 25.44 11.10 -26.67
CA HIS A 800 26.82 11.54 -26.47
C HIS A 800 27.82 10.40 -26.29
N THR A 801 27.37 9.14 -26.28
CA THR A 801 28.20 7.96 -26.06
C THR A 801 27.77 6.80 -26.95
N ASP A 802 28.62 5.79 -27.06
CA ASP A 802 28.30 4.50 -27.72
C ASP A 802 27.73 3.45 -26.74
N ILE A 803 27.46 3.82 -25.51
CA ILE A 803 26.92 2.92 -24.47
C ILE A 803 25.56 2.39 -24.91
N LYS A 804 25.38 1.09 -24.81
CA LYS A 804 24.11 0.41 -25.07
C LYS A 804 23.39 0.17 -23.75
N GLN A 805 22.20 0.79 -23.60
CA GLN A 805 21.43 0.79 -22.37
C GLN A 805 20.06 0.16 -22.55
N ILE A 806 19.75 -0.87 -21.74
CA ILE A 806 18.42 -1.48 -21.62
C ILE A 806 17.73 -0.91 -20.37
N LYS A 807 16.55 -0.35 -20.58
CA LYS A 807 15.74 0.27 -19.52
C LYS A 807 15.19 -0.78 -18.55
N ASP A 808 14.96 -0.35 -17.30
CA ASP A 808 14.42 -1.15 -16.21
C ASP A 808 13.11 -1.89 -16.56
N SER A 809 12.18 -1.23 -17.26
CA SER A 809 10.88 -1.81 -17.63
C SER A 809 10.98 -3.01 -18.61
N THR A 810 12.09 -3.14 -19.32
CA THR A 810 12.42 -4.32 -20.14
C THR A 810 13.21 -5.35 -19.33
N ALA A 811 14.22 -4.89 -18.58
CA ALA A 811 15.17 -5.76 -17.92
C ALA A 811 14.63 -6.45 -16.66
N ASN A 812 13.79 -5.80 -15.86
CA ASN A 812 13.42 -6.29 -14.51
C ASN A 812 11.98 -6.80 -14.38
N LYS A 813 11.31 -7.17 -15.46
CA LYS A 813 9.90 -7.63 -15.45
C LYS A 813 9.68 -9.08 -14.98
N GLY A 814 10.75 -9.83 -14.68
CA GLY A 814 10.66 -11.24 -14.32
C GLY A 814 9.84 -11.51 -13.05
N GLY A 815 9.91 -10.64 -12.04
CA GLY A 815 9.15 -10.78 -10.81
C GLY A 815 7.64 -10.68 -11.04
N VAL A 816 7.17 -9.71 -11.83
CA VAL A 816 5.73 -9.57 -12.14
C VAL A 816 5.22 -10.74 -12.99
N TYR A 817 6.02 -11.27 -13.92
CA TYR A 817 5.69 -12.46 -14.68
C TYR A 817 5.55 -13.68 -13.75
N SER A 818 6.52 -13.91 -12.89
CA SER A 818 6.51 -15.01 -11.93
C SER A 818 5.27 -14.99 -11.03
N SER A 819 4.96 -13.85 -10.42
CA SER A 819 3.80 -13.75 -9.55
C SER A 819 2.47 -13.93 -10.30
N SER A 820 2.37 -13.45 -11.55
CA SER A 820 1.19 -13.67 -12.38
C SER A 820 0.94 -15.16 -12.64
N ILE A 821 1.98 -15.93 -12.90
CA ILE A 821 1.87 -17.36 -13.20
C ILE A 821 1.80 -18.20 -11.92
N ALA A 822 2.75 -17.99 -10.99
CA ALA A 822 2.86 -18.85 -9.81
C ALA A 822 1.75 -18.65 -8.77
N GLU A 823 1.32 -17.40 -8.58
CA GLU A 823 0.39 -17.08 -7.50
C GLU A 823 -1.03 -16.80 -8.02
N VAL A 824 -1.19 -16.22 -9.20
CA VAL A 824 -2.51 -15.84 -9.72
C VAL A 824 -3.06 -16.96 -10.60
N LEU A 825 -2.42 -17.27 -11.72
CA LEU A 825 -2.88 -18.27 -12.66
C LEU A 825 -2.98 -19.65 -12.00
N SER A 826 -1.94 -20.05 -11.27
CA SER A 826 -1.92 -21.36 -10.59
C SER A 826 -3.06 -21.49 -9.59
N ALA A 827 -3.35 -20.45 -8.82
CA ALA A 827 -4.44 -20.45 -7.86
C ALA A 827 -5.82 -20.52 -8.55
N PHE A 828 -6.00 -19.83 -9.68
CA PHE A 828 -7.25 -19.95 -10.45
C PHE A 828 -7.45 -21.36 -11.03
N LEU A 829 -6.39 -21.98 -11.55
CA LEU A 829 -6.49 -23.28 -12.18
C LEU A 829 -6.56 -24.44 -11.18
N LEU A 830 -5.90 -24.33 -10.03
CA LEU A 830 -5.85 -25.39 -9.03
C LEU A 830 -6.93 -25.25 -7.96
N GLN A 831 -7.42 -24.04 -7.70
CA GLN A 831 -8.48 -23.76 -6.71
C GLN A 831 -8.20 -24.45 -5.35
N ASP A 832 -9.10 -25.28 -4.86
CA ASP A 832 -8.95 -25.96 -3.56
C ASP A 832 -7.83 -27.00 -3.52
N ASP A 833 -7.38 -27.49 -4.68
CA ASP A 833 -6.26 -28.43 -4.78
C ASP A 833 -4.87 -27.75 -4.77
N TYR A 834 -4.83 -26.41 -4.59
CA TYR A 834 -3.59 -25.64 -4.69
C TYR A 834 -2.53 -26.08 -3.68
N GLU A 835 -2.91 -26.25 -2.41
CA GLU A 835 -2.01 -26.66 -1.34
C GLU A 835 -1.51 -28.09 -1.57
N GLU A 836 -2.38 -29.02 -1.92
CA GLU A 836 -2.00 -30.42 -2.13
C GLU A 836 -1.14 -30.59 -3.38
N THR A 837 -1.50 -29.92 -4.47
CA THR A 837 -0.82 -30.08 -5.77
C THR A 837 0.53 -29.34 -5.84
N LEU A 838 0.66 -28.17 -5.20
CA LEU A 838 1.87 -27.36 -5.26
C LEU A 838 2.64 -27.30 -3.94
N LEU A 839 1.99 -26.96 -2.82
CA LEU A 839 2.74 -26.71 -1.58
C LEU A 839 3.23 -28.01 -0.93
N ASN A 840 2.44 -29.09 -1.04
CA ASN A 840 2.78 -30.40 -0.49
C ASN A 840 3.47 -31.33 -1.50
N ASP A 841 3.42 -31.02 -2.80
CA ASP A 841 4.12 -31.76 -3.87
C ASP A 841 5.36 -30.99 -4.34
N THR A 842 6.50 -31.29 -3.73
CA THR A 842 7.79 -30.69 -4.03
C THR A 842 8.20 -30.85 -5.49
N ALA A 843 7.95 -31.98 -6.12
CA ALA A 843 8.33 -32.25 -7.50
C ALA A 843 7.52 -31.39 -8.48
N THR A 844 6.20 -31.30 -8.28
CA THR A 844 5.34 -30.44 -9.09
C THR A 844 5.68 -28.96 -8.91
N ARG A 845 5.91 -28.53 -7.67
CA ARG A 845 6.30 -27.14 -7.37
C ARG A 845 7.62 -26.76 -8.06
N TRP A 846 8.62 -27.62 -7.99
CA TRP A 846 9.88 -27.40 -8.68
C TRP A 846 9.72 -27.38 -10.21
N ALA A 847 8.95 -28.29 -10.78
CA ALA A 847 8.66 -28.29 -12.21
C ALA A 847 8.02 -26.95 -12.66
N LEU A 848 7.06 -26.45 -11.88
CA LEU A 848 6.45 -25.14 -12.16
C LEU A 848 7.46 -23.98 -12.05
N ILE A 849 8.33 -23.98 -11.04
CA ILE A 849 9.37 -22.97 -10.91
C ILE A 849 10.28 -22.97 -12.15
N ARG A 850 10.68 -24.14 -12.64
CA ARG A 850 11.45 -24.29 -13.88
C ARG A 850 10.72 -23.72 -15.08
N ASP A 851 9.47 -24.08 -15.29
CA ASP A 851 8.64 -23.56 -16.38
C ASP A 851 8.58 -22.01 -16.36
N ILE A 852 8.46 -21.42 -15.17
CA ILE A 852 8.42 -19.96 -14.99
C ILE A 852 9.79 -19.35 -15.33
N MET A 853 10.89 -19.92 -14.85
CA MET A 853 12.24 -19.44 -15.16
C MET A 853 12.54 -19.51 -16.67
N GLU A 854 12.14 -20.60 -17.33
CA GLU A 854 12.25 -20.73 -18.80
C GLU A 854 11.37 -19.70 -19.53
N GLY A 855 10.18 -19.43 -19.03
CA GLY A 855 9.30 -18.37 -19.52
C GLY A 855 9.93 -16.98 -19.41
N VAL A 856 10.47 -16.65 -18.24
CA VAL A 856 11.19 -15.38 -17.98
C VAL A 856 12.35 -15.21 -18.96
N ASP A 857 13.21 -16.21 -19.11
CA ASP A 857 14.34 -16.18 -20.04
C ASP A 857 13.88 -15.99 -21.49
N ARG A 858 12.88 -16.77 -21.91
CA ARG A 858 12.34 -16.71 -23.28
C ARG A 858 11.78 -15.33 -23.62
N TYR A 859 10.93 -14.75 -22.76
CA TYR A 859 10.32 -13.44 -23.05
C TYR A 859 11.30 -12.29 -22.95
N SER A 860 12.28 -12.37 -22.05
CA SER A 860 13.36 -11.37 -21.97
C SER A 860 14.20 -11.36 -23.25
N ARG A 861 14.55 -12.52 -23.76
CA ARG A 861 15.28 -12.64 -25.03
C ARG A 861 14.46 -12.16 -26.23
N LEU A 862 13.18 -12.55 -26.31
CA LEU A 862 12.31 -12.12 -27.42
C LEU A 862 12.18 -10.60 -27.46
N GLU A 863 11.90 -9.96 -26.33
CA GLU A 863 11.80 -8.51 -26.27
C GLU A 863 13.14 -7.85 -26.59
N THR A 864 14.21 -8.22 -25.89
CA THR A 864 15.52 -7.58 -26.07
C THR A 864 16.02 -7.72 -27.51
N ASN A 865 15.90 -8.90 -28.13
CA ASN A 865 16.26 -9.09 -29.53
C ASN A 865 15.44 -8.18 -30.46
N MET A 866 14.12 -8.07 -30.23
CA MET A 866 13.27 -7.20 -31.06
C MET A 866 13.70 -5.74 -30.92
N LEU A 867 13.96 -5.26 -29.71
CA LEU A 867 14.42 -3.89 -29.48
C LEU A 867 15.76 -3.60 -30.16
N LEU A 868 16.71 -4.53 -30.11
CA LEU A 868 18.03 -4.41 -30.76
C LEU A 868 17.89 -4.37 -32.27
N GLN A 869 17.10 -5.26 -32.88
CA GLN A 869 16.87 -5.29 -34.32
C GLN A 869 16.15 -4.02 -34.82
N LEU A 870 15.19 -3.48 -34.04
CA LEU A 870 14.54 -2.21 -34.34
C LEU A 870 15.53 -1.05 -34.25
N HIS A 871 16.43 -1.06 -33.27
CA HIS A 871 17.48 -0.05 -33.14
C HIS A 871 18.50 -0.13 -34.28
N ASP A 872 18.85 -1.33 -34.77
CA ASP A 872 19.72 -1.49 -35.95
C ASP A 872 19.09 -0.89 -37.21
N LEU A 873 17.76 -0.98 -37.34
CA LEU A 873 17.03 -0.39 -38.47
C LEU A 873 16.84 1.13 -38.35
N GLN A 874 16.78 1.65 -37.15
CA GLN A 874 16.50 3.06 -36.81
C GLN A 874 17.47 3.53 -35.73
N PRO A 875 18.77 3.64 -36.02
CA PRO A 875 19.79 3.95 -35.01
C PRO A 875 19.68 5.36 -34.42
N GLU A 876 18.95 6.25 -35.07
CA GLU A 876 18.63 7.59 -34.56
C GLU A 876 17.66 7.58 -33.36
N ILE A 877 16.93 6.49 -33.15
CA ILE A 877 16.03 6.33 -32.00
C ILE A 877 16.81 5.62 -30.90
N PRO A 878 16.91 6.23 -29.68
CA PRO A 878 17.56 5.60 -28.56
C PRO A 878 16.97 4.22 -28.22
N LEU A 879 17.83 3.26 -27.89
CA LEU A 879 17.42 1.89 -27.62
C LEU A 879 16.33 1.80 -26.53
N PHE A 880 16.43 2.61 -25.47
CA PHE A 880 15.44 2.62 -24.38
C PHE A 880 14.06 3.15 -24.81
N ASP A 881 13.98 4.03 -25.84
CA ASP A 881 12.69 4.52 -26.35
C ASP A 881 11.88 3.41 -27.04
N PHE A 882 12.55 2.40 -27.61
CA PHE A 882 11.87 1.25 -28.19
C PHE A 882 11.11 0.41 -27.15
N SER A 883 11.54 0.42 -25.89
CA SER A 883 10.78 -0.22 -24.81
C SER A 883 9.38 0.39 -24.63
N GLU A 884 9.25 1.71 -24.70
CA GLU A 884 7.96 2.40 -24.62
C GLU A 884 7.14 2.21 -25.92
N LYS A 885 7.75 2.41 -27.08
CA LYS A 885 7.11 2.21 -28.37
C LYS A 885 6.58 0.79 -28.56
N SER A 886 7.33 -0.23 -28.11
CA SER A 886 6.86 -1.61 -28.14
C SER A 886 5.61 -1.81 -27.29
N SER A 887 5.55 -1.22 -26.11
CA SER A 887 4.36 -1.28 -25.25
C SER A 887 3.16 -0.60 -25.89
N GLU A 888 3.35 0.57 -26.48
CA GLU A 888 2.28 1.29 -27.19
C GLU A 888 1.70 0.46 -28.34
N GLN A 889 2.56 -0.17 -29.12
CA GLN A 889 2.14 -1.03 -30.25
C GLN A 889 1.39 -2.29 -29.77
N ILE A 890 1.89 -2.95 -28.72
CA ILE A 890 1.25 -4.13 -28.13
C ILE A 890 -0.13 -3.76 -27.59
N PHE A 891 -0.27 -2.65 -26.85
CA PHE A 891 -1.55 -2.23 -26.30
C PHE A 891 -2.54 -1.77 -27.38
N ALA A 892 -2.06 -1.06 -28.43
CA ALA A 892 -2.92 -0.66 -29.53
C ALA A 892 -3.51 -1.87 -30.28
N LEU A 893 -2.70 -2.92 -30.50
CA LEU A 893 -3.22 -4.17 -31.05
C LEU A 893 -4.16 -4.88 -30.10
N GLN A 894 -3.85 -4.92 -28.79
CA GLN A 894 -4.72 -5.53 -27.79
C GLN A 894 -6.11 -4.88 -27.79
N ASP A 895 -6.19 -3.54 -27.86
CA ASP A 895 -7.46 -2.82 -27.92
C ASP A 895 -8.28 -3.21 -29.15
N GLN A 896 -7.65 -3.31 -30.33
CA GLN A 896 -8.30 -3.79 -31.55
C GLN A 896 -8.79 -5.25 -31.43
N LEU A 897 -8.01 -6.11 -30.79
CA LEU A 897 -8.39 -7.51 -30.55
C LEU A 897 -9.58 -7.60 -29.59
N ASN A 898 -9.64 -6.75 -28.57
CA ASN A 898 -10.76 -6.71 -27.64
C ASN A 898 -12.08 -6.28 -28.31
N GLU A 899 -12.03 -5.38 -29.32
CA GLU A 899 -13.21 -5.00 -30.11
C GLU A 899 -13.74 -6.18 -30.94
N ARG A 900 -12.90 -7.15 -31.31
CA ARG A 900 -13.22 -8.33 -32.10
C ARG A 900 -13.13 -9.63 -31.32
N LEU A 901 -13.32 -9.57 -30.00
CA LEU A 901 -13.13 -10.71 -29.11
C LEU A 901 -14.05 -11.90 -29.44
N GLU A 902 -15.28 -11.65 -29.85
CA GLU A 902 -16.24 -12.70 -30.26
C GLU A 902 -15.70 -13.55 -31.42
N GLU A 903 -15.00 -12.93 -32.37
CA GLU A 903 -14.39 -13.67 -33.49
C GLU A 903 -13.25 -14.58 -32.98
N ILE A 904 -12.46 -14.12 -32.02
CA ILE A 904 -11.40 -14.94 -31.39
C ILE A 904 -12.03 -16.11 -30.63
N LEU A 905 -13.07 -15.84 -29.83
CA LEU A 905 -13.73 -16.85 -29.01
C LEU A 905 -14.47 -17.92 -29.83
N SER A 906 -14.87 -17.60 -31.06
CA SER A 906 -15.48 -18.55 -31.99
C SER A 906 -14.50 -19.58 -32.56
N ASP A 907 -13.19 -19.32 -32.45
CA ASP A 907 -12.12 -20.21 -32.94
C ASP A 907 -11.46 -20.95 -31.78
N GLU A 908 -12.03 -22.09 -31.38
CA GLU A 908 -11.52 -22.90 -30.26
C GLU A 908 -10.06 -23.36 -30.44
N GLY A 909 -9.64 -23.53 -31.69
CA GLY A 909 -8.26 -23.93 -32.01
C GLY A 909 -7.28 -22.80 -31.72
N LEU A 910 -7.60 -21.59 -32.09
CA LEU A 910 -6.82 -20.39 -31.79
C LEU A 910 -6.80 -20.14 -30.27
N VAL A 911 -7.96 -20.15 -29.63
CA VAL A 911 -8.07 -19.96 -28.16
C VAL A 911 -7.15 -20.94 -27.42
N TRP A 912 -7.18 -22.22 -27.78
CA TRP A 912 -6.33 -23.21 -27.13
C TRP A 912 -4.84 -23.01 -27.43
N SER A 913 -4.46 -22.63 -28.64
CA SER A 913 -3.08 -22.31 -28.99
C SER A 913 -2.53 -21.13 -28.17
N VAL A 914 -3.35 -20.12 -27.94
CA VAL A 914 -3.01 -18.99 -27.06
C VAL A 914 -2.82 -19.47 -25.62
N MET A 915 -3.75 -20.27 -25.11
CA MET A 915 -3.68 -20.81 -23.73
C MET A 915 -2.45 -21.67 -23.51
N LEU A 916 -2.12 -22.56 -24.44
CA LEU A 916 -0.89 -23.37 -24.40
C LEU A 916 0.39 -22.51 -24.41
N SER A 917 0.36 -21.37 -25.06
CA SER A 917 1.48 -20.43 -25.07
C SER A 917 1.62 -19.62 -23.76
N TYR A 918 0.53 -19.49 -23.00
CA TYR A 918 0.50 -18.71 -21.77
C TYR A 918 0.65 -19.56 -20.51
N ILE A 919 0.00 -20.71 -20.47
CA ILE A 919 -0.06 -21.58 -19.29
C ILE A 919 1.18 -22.47 -19.23
N PRO A 920 1.90 -22.53 -18.09
CA PRO A 920 3.03 -23.44 -17.93
C PRO A 920 2.71 -24.90 -18.26
N PRO A 921 3.65 -25.62 -18.91
CA PRO A 921 3.45 -27.04 -19.24
C PRO A 921 3.07 -27.91 -18.04
N THR A 922 3.66 -27.64 -16.87
CA THR A 922 3.34 -28.36 -15.63
C THR A 922 1.86 -28.25 -15.25
N LEU A 923 1.28 -27.04 -15.35
CA LEU A 923 -0.15 -26.84 -15.04
C LEU A 923 -1.06 -27.49 -16.10
N VAL A 924 -0.67 -27.41 -17.38
CA VAL A 924 -1.41 -28.09 -18.47
C VAL A 924 -1.40 -29.59 -18.25
N GLN A 925 -0.28 -30.17 -17.86
CA GLN A 925 -0.13 -31.60 -17.60
C GLN A 925 -0.97 -32.08 -16.39
N LYS A 926 -1.03 -31.27 -15.34
CA LYS A 926 -1.77 -31.60 -14.11
C LYS A 926 -3.29 -31.49 -14.28
N GLN A 927 -3.76 -30.43 -14.93
CA GLN A 927 -5.21 -30.13 -15.02
C GLN A 927 -5.86 -30.65 -16.31
N GLY A 928 -5.14 -30.71 -17.41
CA GLY A 928 -5.67 -31.08 -18.72
C GLY A 928 -6.51 -29.94 -19.37
N ARG A 929 -6.61 -30.00 -20.71
CA ARG A 929 -7.32 -29.01 -21.53
C ARG A 929 -8.75 -28.74 -21.08
N ASN A 930 -9.53 -29.82 -20.88
CA ASN A 930 -10.98 -29.68 -20.62
C ASN A 930 -11.25 -28.98 -19.28
N THR A 931 -10.50 -29.32 -18.24
CA THR A 931 -10.62 -28.70 -16.92
C THR A 931 -10.20 -27.23 -16.98
N ILE A 932 -9.05 -26.91 -17.58
CA ILE A 932 -8.57 -25.54 -17.74
C ILE A 932 -9.59 -24.67 -18.46
N MET A 933 -10.13 -25.15 -19.58
CA MET A 933 -11.11 -24.39 -20.36
C MET A 933 -12.45 -24.25 -19.63
N ALA A 934 -12.88 -25.26 -18.88
CA ALA A 934 -14.09 -25.16 -18.05
C ALA A 934 -13.95 -24.09 -16.96
N ILE A 935 -12.79 -24.04 -16.28
CA ILE A 935 -12.49 -23.03 -15.26
C ILE A 935 -12.44 -21.62 -15.87
N LEU A 936 -11.67 -21.44 -16.95
CA LEU A 936 -11.49 -20.13 -17.57
C LEU A 936 -12.73 -19.61 -18.31
N ASN A 937 -13.66 -20.49 -18.67
CA ASN A 937 -14.97 -20.11 -19.26
C ASN A 937 -16.05 -19.84 -18.21
N SER A 938 -15.75 -20.02 -16.92
CA SER A 938 -16.72 -19.69 -15.87
C SER A 938 -17.08 -18.19 -15.90
N PRO A 939 -18.30 -17.83 -15.48
CA PRO A 939 -18.72 -16.43 -15.42
C PRO A 939 -17.76 -15.55 -14.66
N GLU A 940 -17.11 -16.07 -13.63
CA GLU A 940 -16.19 -15.36 -12.74
C GLU A 940 -14.82 -15.13 -13.39
N LEU A 941 -14.34 -16.02 -14.25
CA LEU A 941 -13.00 -15.98 -14.82
C LEU A 941 -12.95 -15.64 -16.32
N GLN A 942 -14.09 -15.49 -16.98
CA GLN A 942 -14.13 -15.17 -18.41
C GLN A 942 -13.40 -13.87 -18.75
N ASN A 943 -13.46 -12.84 -17.89
CA ASN A 943 -12.73 -11.61 -18.10
C ASN A 943 -11.21 -11.81 -17.99
N TYR A 944 -10.77 -12.66 -17.08
CA TYR A 944 -9.36 -13.06 -16.96
C TYR A 944 -8.89 -13.82 -18.20
N ARG A 945 -9.67 -14.80 -18.68
CA ARG A 945 -9.42 -15.48 -19.97
C ARG A 945 -9.31 -14.49 -21.12
N ASN A 946 -10.25 -13.55 -21.24
CA ASN A 946 -10.27 -12.54 -22.31
C ASN A 946 -9.02 -11.65 -22.28
N ALA A 947 -8.58 -11.26 -21.08
CA ALA A 947 -7.35 -10.50 -20.89
C ALA A 947 -6.10 -11.30 -21.33
N ILE A 948 -6.05 -12.61 -21.05
CA ILE A 948 -5.00 -13.51 -21.56
C ILE A 948 -5.00 -13.50 -23.09
N LEU A 949 -6.14 -13.71 -23.73
CA LEU A 949 -6.24 -13.76 -25.19
C LEU A 949 -5.73 -12.46 -25.83
N GLY A 950 -6.28 -11.33 -25.44
CA GLY A 950 -5.89 -10.04 -26.05
C GLY A 950 -4.41 -9.71 -25.85
N LYS A 951 -3.90 -9.85 -24.63
CA LYS A 951 -2.52 -9.52 -24.30
C LYS A 951 -1.53 -10.47 -24.97
N LYS A 952 -1.78 -11.79 -24.85
CA LYS A 952 -0.84 -12.78 -25.37
C LYS A 952 -0.72 -12.77 -26.88
N ILE A 953 -1.83 -12.62 -27.59
CA ILE A 953 -1.81 -12.48 -29.04
C ILE A 953 -1.02 -11.21 -29.42
N ALA A 954 -1.30 -10.07 -28.80
CA ALA A 954 -0.66 -8.80 -29.14
C ALA A 954 0.86 -8.82 -28.86
N SER A 955 1.31 -9.35 -27.70
CA SER A 955 2.73 -9.40 -27.36
C SER A 955 3.51 -10.35 -28.26
N MET A 956 2.98 -11.54 -28.52
CA MET A 956 3.64 -12.51 -29.40
C MET A 956 3.65 -12.05 -30.87
N ALA A 957 2.59 -11.38 -31.32
CA ALA A 957 2.56 -10.78 -32.65
C ALA A 957 3.67 -9.74 -32.81
N PHE A 958 3.87 -8.88 -31.79
CA PHE A 958 4.93 -7.89 -31.80
C PHE A 958 6.32 -8.54 -31.80
N TYR A 959 6.56 -9.51 -30.93
CA TYR A 959 7.88 -10.19 -30.90
C TYR A 959 8.21 -10.96 -32.19
N ARG A 960 7.19 -11.37 -32.94
CA ARG A 960 7.39 -12.12 -34.18
C ARG A 960 7.44 -11.22 -35.42
N PHE A 961 6.58 -10.21 -35.50
CA PHE A 961 6.37 -9.37 -36.68
C PHE A 961 6.74 -7.90 -36.47
N GLY A 962 7.37 -7.54 -35.36
CA GLY A 962 7.68 -6.14 -35.03
C GLY A 962 8.49 -5.40 -36.10
N LEU A 963 9.40 -6.10 -36.83
CA LEU A 963 10.15 -5.51 -37.92
C LEU A 963 9.28 -5.20 -39.15
N GLN A 964 8.14 -5.87 -39.30
CA GLN A 964 7.17 -5.72 -40.39
C GLN A 964 5.79 -5.36 -39.81
N TRP A 965 5.79 -4.58 -38.79
CA TRP A 965 4.58 -4.34 -37.95
C TRP A 965 3.40 -3.80 -38.78
N GLN A 966 3.64 -2.80 -39.62
CA GLN A 966 2.56 -2.19 -40.42
C GLN A 966 1.95 -3.18 -41.43
N ASP A 967 2.78 -4.05 -42.04
CA ASP A 967 2.28 -5.07 -42.94
C ASP A 967 1.50 -6.16 -42.22
N PHE A 968 1.92 -6.52 -40.99
CA PHE A 968 1.16 -7.43 -40.14
C PHE A 968 -0.20 -6.82 -39.75
N LEU A 969 -0.29 -5.55 -39.32
CA LEU A 969 -1.54 -4.89 -39.03
C LEU A 969 -2.50 -4.83 -40.21
N LYS A 970 -1.98 -4.60 -41.42
CA LYS A 970 -2.79 -4.66 -42.65
C LYS A 970 -3.37 -6.07 -42.85
N LYS A 971 -2.57 -7.11 -42.66
CA LYS A 971 -3.04 -8.50 -42.74
C LYS A 971 -4.11 -8.81 -41.72
N VAL A 972 -3.95 -8.36 -40.46
CA VAL A 972 -4.96 -8.51 -39.38
C VAL A 972 -6.28 -7.85 -39.80
N SER A 973 -6.22 -6.69 -40.49
CA SER A 973 -7.43 -6.02 -40.98
C SER A 973 -8.11 -6.74 -42.14
N THR A 974 -7.37 -7.45 -42.99
CA THR A 974 -7.90 -8.10 -44.20
C THR A 974 -8.24 -9.59 -43.99
N ASP A 975 -7.46 -10.30 -43.21
CA ASP A 975 -7.63 -11.72 -42.92
C ASP A 975 -7.29 -11.99 -41.42
N PHE A 976 -8.26 -11.73 -40.58
CA PHE A 976 -8.09 -11.70 -39.10
C PHE A 976 -7.68 -13.06 -38.55
N SER A 977 -8.49 -14.09 -38.76
CA SER A 977 -8.24 -15.40 -38.18
C SER A 977 -6.94 -16.03 -38.65
N ALA A 978 -6.66 -16.03 -39.95
CA ALA A 978 -5.41 -16.59 -40.49
C ALA A 978 -4.17 -15.83 -40.00
N SER A 979 -4.27 -14.49 -39.87
CA SER A 979 -3.17 -13.67 -39.33
C SER A 979 -2.87 -14.02 -37.87
N LEU A 980 -3.90 -14.27 -37.05
CA LEU A 980 -3.71 -14.63 -35.63
C LEU A 980 -3.16 -16.05 -35.48
N HIS A 981 -3.58 -16.99 -36.33
CA HIS A 981 -2.99 -18.34 -36.35
C HIS A 981 -1.50 -18.31 -36.68
N GLN A 982 -1.05 -17.40 -37.58
CA GLN A 982 0.36 -17.25 -37.89
C GLN A 982 1.19 -16.84 -36.66
N VAL A 983 0.62 -16.14 -35.70
CA VAL A 983 1.34 -15.74 -34.47
C VAL A 983 1.77 -16.96 -33.65
N PHE A 984 1.02 -18.05 -33.69
CA PHE A 984 1.28 -19.27 -32.89
C PHE A 984 1.71 -20.47 -33.73
N SER A 985 1.73 -20.37 -35.05
CA SER A 985 2.23 -21.42 -35.94
C SER A 985 3.77 -21.34 -36.10
N GLY A 986 4.50 -22.34 -35.62
CA GLY A 986 5.95 -22.50 -35.81
C GLY A 986 6.75 -22.57 -34.56
#